data_7dfe7064e24bd7df47ac203ee87ab8fe
#
_entry.id   7dfe7064e24bd7df47ac203ee87ab8fe
#
_cell.length_a   1.000
_cell.length_b   1.000
_cell.length_c   1.000
_cell.angle_alpha   90.00
_cell.angle_beta   90.00
_cell.angle_gamma   90.00
#
_symmetry.space_group_name_H-M   'P 1'
#
loop_
_entity.id
_entity.type
_entity.pdbx_description
1 polymer ?
#
loop_
_entity_poly.entity_id
_entity_poly.type
_entity_poly.pdbx_seq_one_letter_code
_entity_poly.pdbx_strand_id
1 'polypeptide(L)'
;MALSSLLFLLLPNLSDADSTVNLETTVVSANRTEQRIENTAVSIDVLPQRLLTSKSNSRIEQVIQMSPGVTIQDGQANIRSGSGWSLGAGSRVLLLVDDLPVLSPDAGGAIWNAMPMEAIEQIEIVKGAASSLYGSSALNGVIHLRTWEPSDEMRIRVNTMTEIYDQAKINSLNWSNQVRGQGAIRFAYSDSRGENNKHGWVFHGQALNDQGFQYLVGDESIRVHGKYRYKPSNNFEIGINANVWSSDRSSSLIWEDFRFGYTPLDSSATVTQSNLGSIIGYLKIRNGRLLQTIRSRWLGFQNISGLDTNNYDNSANTGHLEYLLQLFQNKNWTYTSGLLISSNSMESPLFSGSHSSGNQAIFFQMNGNFKKFDFTGGARWENYGIDGLQSSKPVFRFGSHYQALKGTHFRTSFAQGYRFPSVAEMYSSSSAGELKVFPNPNIRPESGWTGEIGFKQLYKFRNLLKGYLDVAFFQTRFNEMMEFTFGKWDSVPNATLSNYGFTSLNVGPTRIMGIETILANEINFMGIKIQSFISHTYSNPISINPDLVYQYDIDGEGMSYTSTSLDPSRKMLKYRYRNIIKGDMEMIWKNFSVGLSLRYNSFMENIDAIFTDPLISIYVPGVQDSRYYANNGDLFFDIRAQYRFNKDWKAQIGILNLMNRLSSPRPALLSKPRSFMFQISYELN
;
A
#
# COMPACT_ATOMS: atom_id res chain seq x y z
N MET A 1 21.16 -23.11 -14.72
CA MET A 1 21.52 -24.21 -13.80
C MET A 1 22.85 -24.04 -13.07
N ALA A 2 23.70 -23.07 -13.37
CA ALA A 2 25.01 -22.93 -12.73
C ALA A 2 25.07 -21.99 -11.50
N LEU A 3 24.02 -21.24 -11.19
CA LEU A 3 24.00 -20.36 -10.01
C LEU A 3 23.46 -21.04 -8.73
N SER A 4 22.78 -22.18 -8.85
CA SER A 4 22.25 -22.91 -7.68
C SER A 4 23.30 -23.74 -6.93
N SER A 5 24.41 -24.08 -7.56
CA SER A 5 25.47 -24.88 -6.94
C SER A 5 26.49 -24.07 -6.14
N LEU A 6 26.56 -22.75 -6.34
CA LEU A 6 27.49 -21.88 -5.60
C LEU A 6 26.93 -21.41 -4.26
N LEU A 7 25.63 -21.48 -4.03
CA LEU A 7 25.00 -21.03 -2.79
C LEU A 7 25.16 -22.03 -1.63
N PHE A 8 25.39 -23.31 -1.92
CA PHE A 8 25.56 -24.37 -0.90
C PHE A 8 26.97 -24.47 -0.32
N LEU A 9 27.99 -23.89 -0.96
CA LEU A 9 29.38 -23.98 -0.55
C LEU A 9 29.87 -22.86 0.38
N LEU A 10 29.02 -21.88 0.70
CA LEU A 10 29.37 -20.75 1.59
C LEU A 10 28.64 -20.76 2.93
N LEU A 11 28.04 -21.87 3.33
CA LEU A 11 27.51 -22.00 4.70
C LEU A 11 28.64 -22.44 5.63
N PRO A 12 29.17 -21.57 6.48
CA PRO A 12 30.12 -21.99 7.52
C PRO A 12 29.44 -22.96 8.48
N ASN A 13 30.21 -23.93 9.00
CA ASN A 13 29.75 -24.88 9.99
C ASN A 13 29.00 -24.20 11.13
N LEU A 14 27.70 -24.47 11.27
CA LEU A 14 26.76 -23.83 12.18
C LEU A 14 26.90 -24.33 13.65
N SER A 15 28.04 -24.95 14.03
CA SER A 15 28.17 -25.58 15.35
C SER A 15 28.53 -24.64 16.51
N ASP A 16 28.89 -23.37 16.30
CA ASP A 16 29.31 -22.44 17.35
C ASP A 16 28.38 -21.21 17.55
N ALA A 17 27.09 -21.36 17.29
CA ALA A 17 26.14 -20.27 17.44
C ALA A 17 25.53 -20.21 18.87
N ASP A 18 26.33 -19.84 19.85
CA ASP A 18 25.84 -19.61 21.23
C ASP A 18 25.31 -18.19 21.48
N SER A 19 25.02 -17.44 20.43
CA SER A 19 24.37 -16.13 20.54
C SER A 19 23.12 -16.07 19.65
N THR A 20 21.96 -16.00 20.30
CA THR A 20 20.67 -15.78 19.64
C THR A 20 20.67 -14.44 18.89
N VAL A 21 20.47 -14.47 17.57
CA VAL A 21 20.06 -13.30 16.83
C VAL A 21 18.54 -13.16 17.07
N ASN A 22 18.16 -12.26 17.96
CA ASN A 22 16.76 -11.85 18.05
C ASN A 22 16.56 -10.70 17.07
N LEU A 23 15.56 -10.81 16.20
CA LEU A 23 15.01 -9.66 15.52
C LEU A 23 14.16 -8.95 16.59
N GLU A 24 14.66 -7.90 17.21
CA GLU A 24 13.97 -7.18 18.31
C GLU A 24 12.65 -6.50 17.86
N THR A 25 12.20 -6.82 16.66
CA THR A 25 11.01 -6.23 16.05
C THR A 25 9.76 -7.01 16.45
N THR A 26 8.85 -6.34 17.11
CA THR A 26 7.50 -6.86 17.39
C THR A 26 6.51 -6.35 16.35
N VAL A 27 5.51 -7.17 16.06
CA VAL A 27 4.41 -6.86 15.14
C VAL A 27 3.07 -7.18 15.79
N VAL A 28 2.05 -6.44 15.41
CA VAL A 28 0.67 -6.59 15.90
C VAL A 28 -0.26 -7.07 14.80
N SER A 29 -0.03 -6.64 13.56
CA SER A 29 -0.97 -6.82 12.44
C SER A 29 -1.19 -8.28 12.06
N ALA A 30 -0.25 -9.16 12.35
CA ALA A 30 -0.41 -10.58 12.02
C ALA A 30 -1.57 -11.24 12.79
N ASN A 31 -1.76 -10.88 14.07
CA ASN A 31 -2.69 -11.56 14.99
C ASN A 31 -3.50 -10.62 15.89
N ARG A 32 -3.45 -9.30 15.70
CA ARG A 32 -3.99 -8.27 16.61
C ARG A 32 -3.45 -8.35 18.04
N THR A 33 -2.30 -9.01 18.22
CA THR A 33 -1.56 -9.14 19.48
C THR A 33 -0.08 -8.99 19.20
N GLU A 34 0.65 -8.39 20.13
CA GLU A 34 2.10 -8.25 20.01
C GLU A 34 2.78 -9.61 19.97
N GLN A 35 3.63 -9.80 18.97
CA GLN A 35 4.46 -10.99 18.81
C GLN A 35 5.76 -10.65 18.10
N ARG A 36 6.78 -11.49 18.25
CA ARG A 36 8.02 -11.34 17.51
C ARG A 36 7.81 -11.69 16.03
N ILE A 37 8.42 -10.92 15.14
CA ILE A 37 8.28 -11.12 13.69
C ILE A 37 8.75 -12.51 13.23
N GLU A 38 9.76 -13.09 13.87
CA GLU A 38 10.25 -14.44 13.54
C GLU A 38 9.23 -15.55 13.86
N ASN A 39 8.29 -15.32 14.78
CA ASN A 39 7.29 -16.29 15.22
C ASN A 39 5.96 -16.16 14.45
N THR A 40 5.90 -15.30 13.45
CA THR A 40 4.67 -15.12 12.67
C THR A 40 4.45 -16.29 11.70
N ALA A 41 3.23 -16.77 11.64
CA ALA A 41 2.83 -17.84 10.72
C ALA A 41 2.59 -17.34 9.28
N VAL A 42 2.60 -16.03 9.06
CA VAL A 42 2.38 -15.38 7.76
C VAL A 42 3.57 -14.51 7.39
N SER A 43 3.77 -14.27 6.10
CA SER A 43 4.75 -13.26 5.66
C SER A 43 4.32 -11.87 6.09
N ILE A 44 5.18 -11.23 6.85
CA ILE A 44 5.02 -9.83 7.27
C ILE A 44 6.35 -9.09 7.11
N ASP A 45 6.28 -7.91 6.50
CA ASP A 45 7.40 -6.99 6.45
C ASP A 45 7.20 -5.86 7.45
N VAL A 46 8.29 -5.42 8.04
CA VAL A 46 8.33 -4.23 8.86
C VAL A 46 9.31 -3.24 8.24
N LEU A 47 8.79 -2.08 7.87
CA LEU A 47 9.62 -0.97 7.40
C LEU A 47 10.05 -0.15 8.62
N PRO A 48 11.34 -0.19 8.99
CA PRO A 48 11.81 0.49 10.19
C PRO A 48 11.81 2.01 9.98
N GLN A 49 11.65 2.74 11.08
CA GLN A 49 11.61 4.20 11.10
C GLN A 49 12.81 4.85 10.39
N ARG A 50 14.00 4.21 10.41
CA ARG A 50 15.15 4.70 9.66
C ARG A 50 14.91 4.88 8.16
N LEU A 51 14.14 3.99 7.53
CA LEU A 51 13.79 4.13 6.11
C LEU A 51 12.83 5.30 5.87
N LEU A 52 11.96 5.59 6.82
CA LEU A 52 11.07 6.76 6.77
C LEU A 52 11.85 8.07 6.85
N THR A 53 12.86 8.11 7.73
CA THR A 53 13.63 9.33 8.00
C THR A 53 14.83 9.52 7.08
N SER A 54 15.45 8.42 6.61
CA SER A 54 16.67 8.48 5.79
C SER A 54 16.42 8.67 4.30
N LYS A 55 15.20 8.44 3.83
CA LYS A 55 14.89 8.56 2.40
C LYS A 55 14.31 9.90 1.99
N SER A 56 13.98 10.77 2.96
CA SER A 56 13.40 12.10 2.72
C SER A 56 12.26 12.10 1.70
N ASN A 57 11.46 11.04 1.74
CA ASN A 57 10.30 10.92 0.86
C ASN A 57 9.25 11.97 1.22
N SER A 58 8.66 12.58 0.22
CA SER A 58 7.55 13.52 0.41
C SER A 58 6.24 12.78 0.73
N ARG A 59 6.10 11.56 0.25
CA ARG A 59 4.87 10.76 0.31
C ARG A 59 5.14 9.36 0.84
N ILE A 60 4.20 8.84 1.62
CA ILE A 60 4.31 7.53 2.29
C ILE A 60 4.38 6.36 1.30
N GLU A 61 3.73 6.48 0.13
CA GLU A 61 3.74 5.47 -0.91
C GLU A 61 5.15 5.13 -1.39
N GLN A 62 6.04 6.13 -1.44
CA GLN A 62 7.44 5.94 -1.86
C GLN A 62 8.21 5.06 -0.87
N VAL A 63 7.87 5.14 0.42
CA VAL A 63 8.46 4.28 1.45
C VAL A 63 7.88 2.87 1.37
N ILE A 64 6.57 2.74 1.25
CA ILE A 64 5.86 1.46 1.17
C ILE A 64 6.32 0.67 -0.06
N GLN A 65 6.57 1.35 -1.18
CA GLN A 65 7.14 0.73 -2.38
C GLN A 65 8.53 0.10 -2.17
N MET A 66 9.21 0.35 -1.05
CA MET A 66 10.47 -0.34 -0.74
C MET A 66 10.27 -1.73 -0.12
N SER A 67 9.06 -2.05 0.33
CA SER A 67 8.75 -3.41 0.80
C SER A 67 8.82 -4.42 -0.35
N PRO A 68 9.40 -5.61 -0.11
CA PRO A 68 9.44 -6.70 -1.08
C PRO A 68 8.06 -7.03 -1.65
N GLY A 69 7.97 -7.20 -2.98
CA GLY A 69 6.74 -7.58 -3.66
C GLY A 69 5.61 -6.56 -3.64
N VAL A 70 5.85 -5.34 -3.15
CA VAL A 70 4.83 -4.27 -3.10
C VAL A 70 5.09 -3.25 -4.20
N THR A 71 4.08 -2.92 -4.98
CA THR A 71 4.09 -1.79 -5.92
C THR A 71 2.87 -0.90 -5.66
N ILE A 72 2.96 0.37 -6.02
CA ILE A 72 1.81 1.28 -6.00
C ILE A 72 1.65 1.83 -7.41
N GLN A 73 0.44 1.72 -7.94
CA GLN A 73 0.07 2.13 -9.28
C GLN A 73 -1.21 2.95 -9.21
N ASP A 74 -1.16 4.21 -9.63
CA ASP A 74 -2.28 5.17 -9.50
C ASP A 74 -2.92 5.20 -8.11
N GLY A 75 -2.09 5.25 -7.06
CA GLY A 75 -2.56 5.25 -5.68
C GLY A 75 -3.03 3.88 -5.15
N GLN A 76 -3.05 2.84 -5.98
CA GLN A 76 -3.42 1.49 -5.53
C GLN A 76 -2.22 0.66 -5.12
N ALA A 77 -2.25 0.16 -3.89
CA ALA A 77 -1.26 -0.80 -3.42
C ALA A 77 -1.51 -2.17 -4.04
N ASN A 78 -0.44 -2.77 -4.53
CA ASN A 78 -0.44 -4.10 -5.12
C ASN A 78 0.61 -4.94 -4.41
N ILE A 79 0.20 -6.04 -3.79
CA ILE A 79 1.09 -6.99 -3.12
C ILE A 79 1.16 -8.27 -3.96
N ARG A 80 2.38 -8.70 -4.33
CA ARG A 80 2.63 -9.96 -5.07
C ARG A 80 1.79 -10.07 -6.35
N SER A 81 1.63 -8.97 -7.09
CA SER A 81 0.87 -8.89 -8.35
C SER A 81 -0.64 -9.23 -8.23
N GLY A 82 -1.22 -9.08 -7.04
CA GLY A 82 -2.63 -9.40 -6.75
C GLY A 82 -3.64 -8.39 -7.30
N SER A 83 -3.20 -7.19 -7.69
CA SER A 83 -4.04 -6.13 -8.26
C SER A 83 -3.50 -5.66 -9.60
N GLY A 84 -4.36 -5.22 -10.49
CA GLY A 84 -4.03 -4.49 -11.70
C GLY A 84 -4.33 -3.00 -11.57
N TRP A 85 -4.39 -2.32 -12.69
CA TRP A 85 -4.83 -0.94 -12.75
C TRP A 85 -6.36 -0.85 -12.66
N SER A 86 -6.90 0.10 -11.87
CA SER A 86 -8.35 0.26 -11.67
C SER A 86 -8.78 1.72 -11.48
N LEU A 87 -8.01 2.67 -11.96
CA LEU A 87 -8.31 4.11 -11.89
C LEU A 87 -8.65 4.59 -10.45
N GLY A 88 -8.01 4.02 -9.44
CA GLY A 88 -8.24 4.41 -8.04
C GLY A 88 -9.47 3.80 -7.37
N ALA A 89 -10.32 3.05 -8.08
CA ALA A 89 -11.50 2.42 -7.52
C ALA A 89 -11.22 0.99 -7.03
N GLY A 90 -11.72 0.68 -5.83
CA GLY A 90 -11.57 -0.60 -5.16
C GLY A 90 -10.12 -0.92 -4.74
N SER A 91 -9.91 -1.50 -3.59
CA SER A 91 -8.61 -1.99 -3.15
C SER A 91 -8.70 -3.40 -2.60
N ARG A 92 -7.75 -4.27 -2.98
CA ARG A 92 -7.57 -5.60 -2.38
C ARG A 92 -6.60 -5.58 -1.22
N VAL A 93 -5.98 -4.43 -0.97
CA VAL A 93 -5.06 -4.20 0.15
C VAL A 93 -5.68 -3.18 1.09
N LEU A 94 -5.91 -3.58 2.32
CA LEU A 94 -6.48 -2.73 3.35
C LEU A 94 -5.40 -1.84 3.95
N LEU A 95 -5.64 -0.53 3.97
CA LEU A 95 -4.80 0.44 4.67
C LEU A 95 -5.38 0.70 6.05
N LEU A 96 -4.56 0.55 7.09
CA LEU A 96 -4.89 0.85 8.48
C LEU A 96 -4.00 1.96 9.03
N VAL A 97 -4.57 2.82 9.86
CA VAL A 97 -3.84 3.71 10.78
C VAL A 97 -4.33 3.41 12.18
N ASP A 98 -3.42 3.03 13.07
CA ASP A 98 -3.72 2.68 14.47
C ASP A 98 -4.92 1.73 14.61
N ASP A 99 -4.90 0.62 13.85
CA ASP A 99 -5.90 -0.45 13.80
C ASP A 99 -7.23 -0.12 13.07
N LEU A 100 -7.44 1.12 12.59
CA LEU A 100 -8.67 1.49 11.90
C LEU A 100 -8.47 1.65 10.39
N PRO A 101 -9.40 1.15 9.55
CA PRO A 101 -9.33 1.30 8.10
C PRO A 101 -9.32 2.76 7.66
N VAL A 102 -8.44 3.15 6.73
CA VAL A 102 -8.41 4.47 6.11
C VAL A 102 -8.47 4.33 4.59
N LEU A 103 -9.65 3.97 4.12
CA LEU A 103 -10.02 3.94 2.72
C LEU A 103 -11.09 4.99 2.47
N SER A 104 -11.14 5.54 1.26
CA SER A 104 -12.22 6.45 0.89
C SER A 104 -13.55 5.69 0.91
N PRO A 105 -14.61 6.26 1.49
CA PRO A 105 -15.89 5.55 1.66
C PRO A 105 -16.58 5.22 0.34
N ASP A 106 -16.34 6.02 -0.67
CA ASP A 106 -16.92 5.95 -2.03
C ASP A 106 -16.18 4.97 -2.94
N ALA A 107 -14.88 5.20 -3.12
CA ALA A 107 -14.05 4.44 -4.06
C ALA A 107 -13.37 3.23 -3.43
N GLY A 108 -13.31 3.14 -2.09
CA GLY A 108 -12.55 2.07 -1.41
C GLY A 108 -11.05 2.13 -1.66
N GLY A 109 -10.54 3.25 -2.15
CA GLY A 109 -9.12 3.52 -2.40
C GLY A 109 -8.41 4.07 -1.16
N ALA A 110 -7.09 3.92 -1.09
CA ALA A 110 -6.29 4.45 0.01
C ALA A 110 -6.11 5.97 -0.12
N ILE A 111 -6.38 6.72 0.96
CA ILE A 111 -6.22 8.18 1.02
C ILE A 111 -4.80 8.51 1.49
N TRP A 112 -3.80 8.30 0.63
CA TRP A 112 -2.38 8.38 0.99
C TRP A 112 -1.95 9.75 1.52
N ASN A 113 -2.46 10.83 0.93
CA ASN A 113 -2.10 12.20 1.33
C ASN A 113 -2.56 12.57 2.74
N ALA A 114 -3.58 11.87 3.27
CA ALA A 114 -4.02 12.04 4.65
C ALA A 114 -3.19 11.25 5.67
N MET A 115 -2.19 10.45 5.24
CA MET A 115 -1.42 9.59 6.14
C MET A 115 -0.36 10.36 6.92
N PRO A 116 -0.25 10.15 8.25
CA PRO A 116 0.59 10.95 9.17
C PRO A 116 2.07 10.57 9.12
N MET A 117 2.72 10.83 8.01
CA MET A 117 4.11 10.45 7.73
C MET A 117 5.13 10.95 8.77
N GLU A 118 4.86 12.12 9.35
CA GLU A 118 5.71 12.81 10.32
C GLU A 118 5.79 12.10 11.68
N ALA A 119 4.76 11.34 12.04
CA ALA A 119 4.63 10.66 13.32
C ALA A 119 4.51 9.12 13.19
N ILE A 120 4.88 8.53 12.06
CA ILE A 120 4.89 7.08 11.94
C ILE A 120 6.03 6.50 12.79
N GLU A 121 5.67 5.54 13.63
CA GLU A 121 6.60 4.71 14.40
C GLU A 121 7.06 3.49 13.60
N GLN A 122 6.10 2.79 12.99
CA GLN A 122 6.31 1.52 12.28
C GLN A 122 5.28 1.33 11.18
N ILE A 123 5.70 0.70 10.07
CA ILE A 123 4.82 0.23 9.02
C ILE A 123 4.91 -1.29 8.97
N GLU A 124 3.78 -1.96 9.13
CA GLU A 124 3.65 -3.41 9.05
C GLU A 124 2.88 -3.78 7.77
N ILE A 125 3.41 -4.69 6.97
CA ILE A 125 2.79 -5.13 5.71
C ILE A 125 2.56 -6.62 5.78
N VAL A 126 1.31 -7.02 6.00
CA VAL A 126 0.89 -8.43 5.97
C VAL A 126 0.58 -8.82 4.53
N LYS A 127 1.22 -9.90 4.05
CA LYS A 127 1.07 -10.36 2.67
C LYS A 127 0.12 -11.55 2.57
N GLY A 128 -0.74 -11.52 1.55
CA GLY A 128 -1.78 -12.53 1.34
C GLY A 128 -3.07 -12.21 2.10
N ALA A 129 -4.05 -13.10 1.99
CA ALA A 129 -5.38 -12.86 2.52
C ALA A 129 -5.39 -12.71 4.06
N ALA A 130 -6.00 -11.63 4.55
CA ALA A 130 -6.15 -11.30 5.97
C ALA A 130 -7.60 -10.96 6.34
N SER A 131 -8.56 -11.26 5.45
CA SER A 131 -9.98 -10.90 5.64
C SER A 131 -10.61 -11.51 6.89
N SER A 132 -10.09 -12.64 7.39
CA SER A 132 -10.59 -13.25 8.65
C SER A 132 -10.38 -12.36 9.89
N LEU A 133 -9.43 -11.43 9.88
CA LEU A 133 -9.21 -10.46 10.96
C LEU A 133 -9.75 -9.08 10.64
N TYR A 134 -9.57 -8.65 9.38
CA TYR A 134 -9.72 -7.27 8.99
C TYR A 134 -10.91 -7.03 8.04
N GLY A 135 -11.53 -8.10 7.52
CA GLY A 135 -12.72 -8.05 6.69
C GLY A 135 -12.45 -7.76 5.21
N SER A 136 -13.47 -7.21 4.56
CA SER A 136 -13.44 -6.78 3.16
C SER A 136 -12.24 -5.85 2.89
N SER A 137 -11.71 -5.86 1.67
CA SER A 137 -10.49 -5.16 1.23
C SER A 137 -9.16 -5.72 1.74
N ALA A 138 -9.16 -6.66 2.71
CA ALA A 138 -7.95 -7.37 3.11
C ALA A 138 -7.76 -8.71 2.36
N LEU A 139 -8.20 -8.77 1.10
CA LEU A 139 -8.17 -9.98 0.27
C LEU A 139 -6.74 -10.33 -0.18
N ASN A 140 -5.88 -9.32 -0.40
CA ASN A 140 -4.51 -9.49 -0.88
C ASN A 140 -3.45 -9.03 0.14
N GLY A 141 -3.86 -8.44 1.24
CA GLY A 141 -2.98 -8.03 2.33
C GLY A 141 -3.46 -6.82 3.11
N VAL A 142 -2.63 -6.41 4.06
CA VAL A 142 -2.87 -5.25 4.93
C VAL A 142 -1.59 -4.43 5.02
N ILE A 143 -1.71 -3.12 4.89
CA ILE A 143 -0.67 -2.14 5.21
C ILE A 143 -1.13 -1.40 6.45
N HIS A 144 -0.39 -1.51 7.55
CA HIS A 144 -0.73 -0.93 8.83
C HIS A 144 0.32 0.10 9.23
N LEU A 145 -0.09 1.36 9.32
CA LEU A 145 0.70 2.47 9.80
C LEU A 145 0.45 2.63 11.29
N ARG A 146 1.48 2.46 12.09
CA ARG A 146 1.44 2.71 13.52
C ARG A 146 2.07 4.07 13.80
N THR A 147 1.30 4.95 14.43
CA THR A 147 1.75 6.31 14.71
C THR A 147 2.23 6.43 16.17
N TRP A 148 2.95 7.52 16.46
CA TRP A 148 3.42 7.79 17.81
C TRP A 148 2.29 7.69 18.83
N GLU A 149 2.59 7.02 19.94
CA GLU A 149 1.81 7.06 21.16
C GLU A 149 2.39 8.10 22.12
N PRO A 150 1.60 8.62 23.07
CA PRO A 150 2.10 9.52 24.11
C PRO A 150 3.30 8.90 24.84
N SER A 151 4.43 9.60 24.80
CA SER A 151 5.71 9.18 25.39
C SER A 151 5.82 9.66 26.83
N ASP A 152 6.49 8.90 27.69
CA ASP A 152 6.80 9.29 29.07
C ASP A 152 7.86 10.39 29.14
N GLU A 153 8.68 10.52 28.11
CA GLU A 153 9.62 11.62 27.91
C GLU A 153 9.18 12.47 26.71
N MET A 154 9.44 13.77 26.79
CA MET A 154 9.10 14.70 25.72
C MET A 154 9.89 14.35 24.46
N ARG A 155 9.18 14.12 23.35
CA ARG A 155 9.74 13.89 22.02
C ARG A 155 9.30 14.99 21.06
N ILE A 156 10.25 15.55 20.33
CA ILE A 156 10.01 16.56 19.31
C ILE A 156 10.69 16.15 18.03
N ARG A 157 10.00 16.29 16.91
CA ARG A 157 10.59 16.17 15.57
C ARG A 157 10.12 17.32 14.70
N VAL A 158 11.09 18.01 14.10
CA VAL A 158 10.83 19.01 13.05
C VAL A 158 11.65 18.62 11.83
N ASN A 159 11.02 18.61 10.67
CA ASN A 159 11.67 18.25 9.43
C ASN A 159 11.25 19.23 8.33
N THR A 160 12.22 19.78 7.62
CA THR A 160 11.99 20.59 6.42
C THR A 160 12.70 19.94 5.25
N MET A 161 12.02 19.80 4.12
CA MET A 161 12.59 19.24 2.91
C MET A 161 12.24 20.09 1.68
N THR A 162 13.17 20.09 0.73
CA THR A 162 12.98 20.64 -0.60
C THR A 162 13.48 19.64 -1.63
N GLU A 163 12.74 19.45 -2.70
CA GLU A 163 13.11 18.61 -3.82
C GLU A 163 12.96 19.42 -5.12
N ILE A 164 13.97 19.37 -5.99
CA ILE A 164 14.01 20.05 -7.28
C ILE A 164 13.96 18.99 -8.36
N TYR A 165 13.06 19.14 -9.32
CA TYR A 165 12.93 18.25 -10.47
C TYR A 165 13.92 18.64 -11.56
N ASP A 166 14.63 17.64 -12.08
CA ASP A 166 15.53 17.80 -13.20
C ASP A 166 14.77 17.75 -14.54
N GLN A 167 15.43 18.14 -15.59
CA GLN A 167 14.90 17.96 -16.93
C GLN A 167 14.95 16.49 -17.35
N ALA A 168 13.95 16.07 -18.11
CA ALA A 168 13.94 14.75 -18.72
C ALA A 168 15.04 14.61 -19.79
N LYS A 169 15.52 13.38 -20.02
CA LYS A 169 16.50 13.10 -21.08
C LYS A 169 16.00 13.39 -22.49
N ILE A 170 14.70 13.27 -22.72
CA ILE A 170 14.05 13.57 -24.00
C ILE A 170 13.64 15.03 -23.97
N ASN A 171 14.26 15.85 -24.80
CA ASN A 171 14.07 17.31 -24.79
C ASN A 171 12.61 17.74 -25.00
N SER A 172 11.85 17.02 -25.82
CA SER A 172 10.43 17.33 -26.05
C SER A 172 9.53 17.16 -24.84
N LEU A 173 9.98 16.43 -23.82
CA LEU A 173 9.26 16.31 -22.55
C LEU A 173 9.42 17.55 -21.65
N ASN A 174 10.43 18.38 -21.91
CA ASN A 174 10.75 19.55 -21.09
C ASN A 174 9.87 20.75 -21.50
N TRP A 175 8.64 20.74 -21.01
CA TRP A 175 7.62 21.74 -21.32
C TRP A 175 7.87 23.11 -20.66
N SER A 176 8.75 23.17 -19.66
CA SER A 176 9.09 24.41 -18.94
C SER A 176 10.59 24.57 -18.77
N ASN A 177 11.06 25.81 -18.92
CA ASN A 177 12.43 26.20 -18.57
C ASN A 177 12.57 26.69 -17.11
N GLN A 178 11.48 26.73 -16.35
CA GLN A 178 11.50 27.12 -14.93
C GLN A 178 11.90 25.94 -14.06
N VAL A 179 12.67 26.24 -13.01
CA VAL A 179 12.96 25.26 -11.96
C VAL A 179 11.68 24.97 -11.19
N ARG A 180 11.28 23.72 -11.19
CA ARG A 180 10.11 23.23 -10.47
C ARG A 180 10.52 22.25 -9.37
N GLY A 181 9.69 22.12 -8.37
CA GLY A 181 10.00 21.25 -7.27
C GLY A 181 8.87 21.18 -6.26
N GLN A 182 9.18 20.57 -5.12
CA GLN A 182 8.28 20.50 -3.98
C GLN A 182 9.01 20.88 -2.70
N GLY A 183 8.23 21.35 -1.72
CA GLY A 183 8.70 21.63 -0.37
C GLY A 183 7.71 21.11 0.66
N ALA A 184 8.23 20.64 1.80
CA ALA A 184 7.41 20.22 2.92
C ALA A 184 8.02 20.62 4.26
N ILE A 185 7.16 21.02 5.19
CA ILE A 185 7.49 21.22 6.60
C ILE A 185 6.64 20.25 7.41
N ARG A 186 7.29 19.54 8.33
CA ARG A 186 6.66 18.55 9.21
C ARG A 186 7.06 18.79 10.64
N PHE A 187 6.13 18.60 11.55
CA PHE A 187 6.42 18.58 12.98
C PHE A 187 5.69 17.41 13.65
N ALA A 188 6.27 16.91 14.73
CA ALA A 188 5.63 15.98 15.65
C ALA A 188 6.10 16.27 17.06
N TYR A 189 5.18 16.21 18.01
CA TYR A 189 5.39 16.40 19.43
C TYR A 189 4.66 15.32 20.21
N SER A 190 5.31 14.73 21.20
CA SER A 190 4.70 13.75 22.10
C SER A 190 5.21 13.97 23.53
N ASP A 191 4.32 13.91 24.50
CA ASP A 191 4.65 14.05 25.92
C ASP A 191 3.57 13.39 26.80
N SER A 192 3.91 13.11 28.04
CA SER A 192 2.96 12.72 29.08
C SER A 192 3.25 13.44 30.40
N ARG A 193 2.21 13.77 31.14
CA ARG A 193 2.29 14.54 32.39
C ARG A 193 1.34 13.98 33.45
N GLY A 194 1.55 14.47 34.67
CA GLY A 194 0.81 14.08 35.86
C GLY A 194 1.43 12.89 36.58
N GLU A 195 0.92 12.58 37.72
CA GLU A 195 1.36 11.47 38.55
C GLU A 195 1.23 10.14 37.73
N ASN A 196 2.35 9.41 37.57
CA ASN A 196 2.44 8.21 36.72
C ASN A 196 2.08 8.47 35.24
N ASN A 197 2.34 9.64 34.68
CA ASN A 197 2.09 10.00 33.29
C ASN A 197 0.64 9.72 32.84
N LYS A 198 -0.32 10.06 33.71
CA LYS A 198 -1.75 9.80 33.48
C LYS A 198 -2.29 10.47 32.24
N HIS A 199 -1.79 11.65 31.90
CA HIS A 199 -2.23 12.46 30.78
C HIS A 199 -1.16 12.44 29.70
N GLY A 200 -1.49 12.00 28.52
CA GLY A 200 -0.56 11.99 27.41
C GLY A 200 -1.18 12.58 26.15
N TRP A 201 -0.35 13.23 25.33
CA TRP A 201 -0.76 13.82 24.06
C TRP A 201 0.30 13.68 22.99
N VAL A 202 -0.18 13.65 21.77
CA VAL A 202 0.63 13.71 20.55
C VAL A 202 0.01 14.75 19.63
N PHE A 203 0.84 15.64 19.09
CA PHE A 203 0.44 16.58 18.05
C PHE A 203 1.41 16.46 16.89
N HIS A 204 0.91 16.37 15.68
CA HIS A 204 1.76 16.36 14.50
C HIS A 204 1.05 16.94 13.28
N GLY A 205 1.81 17.37 12.31
CA GLY A 205 1.27 17.92 11.08
C GLY A 205 2.31 18.12 9.99
N GLN A 206 1.79 18.41 8.81
CA GLN A 206 2.57 18.68 7.60
C GLN A 206 1.90 19.77 6.78
N ALA A 207 2.72 20.65 6.21
CA ALA A 207 2.37 21.47 5.06
C ALA A 207 3.26 21.04 3.89
N LEU A 208 2.66 20.83 2.72
CA LEU A 208 3.30 20.40 1.48
C LEU A 208 2.88 21.34 0.35
N ASN A 209 3.84 21.78 -0.45
CA ASN A 209 3.59 22.40 -1.74
C ASN A 209 4.43 21.69 -2.79
N ASP A 210 3.77 21.08 -3.78
CA ASP A 210 4.36 20.37 -4.92
C ASP A 210 3.89 21.05 -6.22
N GLN A 211 4.79 21.73 -6.89
CA GLN A 211 4.49 22.39 -8.17
C GLN A 211 4.29 21.37 -9.32
N GLY A 212 4.56 20.08 -9.06
CA GLY A 212 4.51 19.03 -10.07
C GLY A 212 5.60 19.10 -11.13
N PHE A 213 5.95 17.97 -11.69
CA PHE A 213 6.89 17.86 -12.81
C PHE A 213 6.19 17.86 -14.18
N GLN A 214 4.89 17.61 -14.20
CA GLN A 214 4.03 17.68 -15.38
C GLN A 214 3.33 19.05 -15.45
N TYR A 215 2.98 19.47 -16.66
CA TYR A 215 2.17 20.67 -16.88
C TYR A 215 0.78 20.49 -16.24
N LEU A 216 0.24 21.51 -15.63
CA LEU A 216 -1.06 21.52 -14.93
C LEU A 216 -1.20 20.47 -13.81
N VAL A 217 -0.13 19.88 -13.32
CA VAL A 217 -0.17 18.93 -12.21
C VAL A 217 0.54 19.51 -10.98
N GLY A 218 -0.09 19.40 -9.82
CA GLY A 218 0.48 19.90 -8.57
C GLY A 218 -0.34 19.44 -7.36
N ASP A 219 0.15 19.75 -6.15
CA ASP A 219 -0.49 19.39 -4.88
C ASP A 219 -0.09 20.38 -3.79
N GLU A 220 -1.05 21.09 -3.24
CA GLU A 220 -0.86 21.93 -2.07
C GLU A 220 -1.73 21.39 -0.94
N SER A 221 -1.11 20.99 0.17
CA SER A 221 -1.86 20.33 1.23
C SER A 221 -1.37 20.66 2.63
N ILE A 222 -2.33 20.66 3.56
CA ILE A 222 -2.08 20.80 4.98
C ILE A 222 -2.77 19.67 5.74
N ARG A 223 -2.10 19.15 6.77
CA ARG A 223 -2.60 18.10 7.64
C ARG A 223 -2.21 18.38 9.07
N VAL A 224 -3.18 18.20 9.98
CA VAL A 224 -2.97 18.30 11.44
C VAL A 224 -3.65 17.13 12.12
N HIS A 225 -2.97 16.54 13.08
CA HIS A 225 -3.47 15.42 13.87
C HIS A 225 -3.15 15.66 15.34
N GLY A 226 -4.11 15.33 16.22
CA GLY A 226 -3.94 15.35 17.66
C GLY A 226 -4.44 14.07 18.30
N LYS A 227 -3.71 13.55 19.29
CA LYS A 227 -4.15 12.47 20.19
C LYS A 227 -4.11 12.96 21.61
N TYR A 228 -5.09 12.55 22.41
CA TYR A 228 -5.08 12.68 23.86
C TYR A 228 -5.42 11.36 24.51
N ARG A 229 -4.65 10.96 25.51
CA ARG A 229 -4.83 9.75 26.31
C ARG A 229 -4.92 10.09 27.79
N TYR A 230 -5.91 9.52 28.46
CA TYR A 230 -6.02 9.50 29.91
C TYR A 230 -5.92 8.07 30.44
N LYS A 231 -4.88 7.77 31.20
CA LYS A 231 -4.56 6.45 31.74
C LYS A 231 -4.31 6.55 33.25
N PRO A 232 -5.39 6.61 34.07
CA PRO A 232 -5.27 6.73 35.53
C PRO A 232 -4.69 5.47 36.19
N SER A 233 -4.72 4.34 35.52
CA SER A 233 -4.15 3.07 35.99
C SER A 233 -3.74 2.18 34.81
N ASN A 234 -3.01 1.10 35.09
CA ASN A 234 -2.67 0.09 34.08
C ASN A 234 -3.88 -0.69 33.57
N ASN A 235 -5.02 -0.57 34.26
CA ASN A 235 -6.24 -1.30 33.95
C ASN A 235 -7.28 -0.48 33.18
N PHE A 236 -7.08 0.82 33.07
CA PHE A 236 -8.04 1.72 32.43
C PHE A 236 -7.31 2.75 31.57
N GLU A 237 -7.72 2.86 30.32
CA GLU A 237 -7.22 3.86 29.37
C GLU A 237 -8.37 4.33 28.49
N ILE A 238 -8.51 5.63 28.35
CA ILE A 238 -9.45 6.26 27.42
C ILE A 238 -8.69 7.31 26.60
N GLY A 239 -9.03 7.43 25.34
CA GLY A 239 -8.40 8.43 24.47
C GLY A 239 -9.29 8.90 23.35
N ILE A 240 -8.87 10.01 22.79
CA ILE A 240 -9.49 10.64 21.62
C ILE A 240 -8.38 11.03 20.63
N ASN A 241 -8.61 10.77 19.35
CA ASN A 241 -7.73 11.19 18.26
C ASN A 241 -8.57 12.00 17.26
N ALA A 242 -8.02 13.09 16.76
CA ALA A 242 -8.64 13.91 15.73
C ALA A 242 -7.66 14.16 14.59
N ASN A 243 -8.14 14.13 13.37
CA ASN A 243 -7.36 14.37 12.16
C ASN A 243 -8.13 15.28 11.21
N VAL A 244 -7.44 16.28 10.68
CA VAL A 244 -7.94 17.17 9.62
C VAL A 244 -6.89 17.22 8.52
N TRP A 245 -7.32 17.07 7.29
CA TRP A 245 -6.50 17.21 6.09
C TRP A 245 -7.28 17.96 5.01
N SER A 246 -6.59 18.88 4.33
CA SER A 246 -7.08 19.60 3.16
C SER A 246 -6.00 19.60 2.08
N SER A 247 -6.40 19.47 0.82
CA SER A 247 -5.50 19.46 -0.34
C SER A 247 -6.17 20.04 -1.55
N ASP A 248 -5.49 20.98 -2.21
CA ASP A 248 -5.80 21.45 -3.55
C ASP A 248 -4.85 20.75 -4.51
N ARG A 249 -5.41 19.86 -5.32
CA ARG A 249 -4.63 18.99 -6.20
C ARG A 249 -5.10 19.13 -7.65
N SER A 250 -4.14 19.27 -8.54
CA SER A 250 -4.35 19.08 -9.95
C SER A 250 -3.68 17.77 -10.40
N SER A 251 -4.35 17.02 -11.25
CA SER A 251 -3.88 15.74 -11.76
C SER A 251 -4.32 15.53 -13.20
N SER A 252 -3.63 14.63 -13.89
CA SER A 252 -3.94 14.24 -15.25
C SER A 252 -4.00 12.72 -15.36
N LEU A 253 -4.96 12.23 -16.12
CA LEU A 253 -5.10 10.81 -16.39
C LEU A 253 -4.25 10.35 -17.57
N ILE A 254 -4.19 11.16 -18.65
CA ILE A 254 -3.60 10.80 -19.94
C ILE A 254 -2.68 11.92 -20.41
N TRP A 255 -1.54 11.56 -21.01
CA TRP A 255 -0.67 12.50 -21.71
C TRP A 255 -1.25 12.94 -23.08
N GLU A 256 -0.74 14.03 -23.59
CA GLU A 256 -1.02 14.48 -24.97
C GLU A 256 -0.47 13.49 -26.01
N ASP A 257 0.80 13.07 -25.83
CA ASP A 257 1.52 12.06 -26.62
C ASP A 257 2.76 11.60 -25.82
N PHE A 258 3.34 10.46 -26.15
CA PHE A 258 4.58 10.00 -25.50
C PHE A 258 5.74 11.01 -25.62
N ARG A 259 5.85 11.71 -26.75
CA ARG A 259 6.90 12.73 -26.99
C ARG A 259 6.71 13.99 -26.14
N PHE A 260 5.48 14.25 -25.72
CA PHE A 260 5.06 15.33 -24.84
C PHE A 260 4.45 14.81 -23.56
N GLY A 261 4.92 13.66 -23.07
CA GLY A 261 4.28 12.89 -22.01
C GLY A 261 4.25 13.57 -20.63
N TYR A 262 4.89 14.73 -20.48
CA TYR A 262 4.71 15.60 -19.31
C TYR A 262 3.70 16.73 -19.56
N THR A 263 3.10 16.79 -20.72
CA THR A 263 1.94 17.62 -21.02
C THR A 263 0.70 16.72 -21.02
N PRO A 264 -0.30 16.98 -20.18
CA PRO A 264 -1.54 16.22 -20.20
C PRO A 264 -2.36 16.56 -21.43
N LEU A 265 -3.20 15.63 -21.86
CA LEU A 265 -4.31 15.96 -22.73
C LEU A 265 -5.23 16.91 -21.95
N ASP A 266 -5.46 18.14 -22.45
CA ASP A 266 -6.17 19.20 -21.72
C ASP A 266 -7.50 18.74 -21.11
N SER A 267 -8.26 17.98 -21.86
CA SER A 267 -9.54 17.41 -21.41
C SER A 267 -9.41 16.35 -20.29
N SER A 268 -8.19 15.86 -19.98
CA SER A 268 -7.92 14.89 -18.90
C SER A 268 -7.37 15.53 -17.63
N ALA A 269 -7.06 16.83 -17.65
CA ALA A 269 -6.59 17.54 -16.46
C ALA A 269 -7.76 17.85 -15.52
N THR A 270 -7.60 17.53 -14.25
CA THR A 270 -8.61 17.76 -13.20
C THR A 270 -8.02 18.58 -12.07
N VAL A 271 -8.80 19.53 -11.55
CA VAL A 271 -8.49 20.23 -10.30
C VAL A 271 -9.48 19.77 -9.25
N THR A 272 -8.99 19.32 -8.11
CA THR A 272 -9.83 18.79 -7.04
C THR A 272 -9.37 19.34 -5.69
N GLN A 273 -10.27 19.96 -4.96
CA GLN A 273 -10.09 20.25 -3.55
C GLN A 273 -10.62 19.06 -2.74
N SER A 274 -9.76 18.45 -1.94
CA SER A 274 -10.11 17.32 -1.08
C SER A 274 -10.02 17.72 0.37
N ASN A 275 -11.04 17.39 1.16
CA ASN A 275 -11.09 17.64 2.60
C ASN A 275 -11.42 16.35 3.35
N LEU A 276 -10.73 16.08 4.44
CA LEU A 276 -11.00 14.98 5.34
C LEU A 276 -10.97 15.44 6.78
N GLY A 277 -11.99 15.04 7.52
CA GLY A 277 -12.04 15.16 8.98
C GLY A 277 -12.34 13.82 9.62
N SER A 278 -11.66 13.47 10.70
CA SER A 278 -12.01 12.27 11.44
C SER A 278 -11.79 12.45 12.94
N ILE A 279 -12.68 11.83 13.72
CA ILE A 279 -12.61 11.77 15.18
C ILE A 279 -12.72 10.30 15.58
N ILE A 280 -11.81 9.85 16.43
CA ILE A 280 -11.73 8.50 16.96
C ILE A 280 -11.77 8.57 18.47
N GLY A 281 -12.72 7.88 19.09
CA GLY A 281 -12.73 7.64 20.53
C GLY A 281 -12.38 6.19 20.81
N TYR A 282 -11.61 5.91 21.86
CA TYR A 282 -11.35 4.55 22.30
C TYR A 282 -11.34 4.41 23.81
N LEU A 283 -11.69 3.20 24.26
CA LEU A 283 -11.68 2.81 25.65
C LEU A 283 -11.03 1.43 25.77
N LYS A 284 -10.03 1.27 26.66
CA LYS A 284 -9.42 -0.01 27.00
C LYS A 284 -9.59 -0.29 28.48
N ILE A 285 -10.11 -1.47 28.80
CA ILE A 285 -10.32 -1.96 30.16
C ILE A 285 -9.64 -3.32 30.29
N ARG A 286 -8.72 -3.43 31.25
CA ARG A 286 -8.06 -4.69 31.59
C ARG A 286 -8.58 -5.21 32.93
N ASN A 287 -9.08 -6.41 32.94
CA ASN A 287 -9.47 -7.10 34.17
C ASN A 287 -8.71 -8.44 34.23
N GLY A 288 -7.60 -8.45 34.94
CA GLY A 288 -6.70 -9.60 35.02
C GLY A 288 -6.19 -10.02 33.63
N ARG A 289 -6.67 -11.18 33.14
CA ARG A 289 -6.31 -11.76 31.84
C ARG A 289 -7.18 -11.27 30.70
N LEU A 290 -8.20 -10.50 30.97
CA LEU A 290 -9.14 -10.00 29.97
C LEU A 290 -8.83 -8.56 29.64
N LEU A 291 -8.65 -8.27 28.34
CA LEU A 291 -8.53 -6.92 27.79
C LEU A 291 -9.72 -6.68 26.87
N GLN A 292 -10.48 -5.64 27.16
CA GLN A 292 -11.59 -5.17 26.36
C GLN A 292 -11.21 -3.84 25.72
N THR A 293 -11.46 -3.72 24.42
CA THR A 293 -11.22 -2.47 23.68
C THR A 293 -12.48 -2.13 22.90
N ILE A 294 -12.96 -0.92 23.10
CA ILE A 294 -14.02 -0.32 22.29
C ILE A 294 -13.37 0.79 21.46
N ARG A 295 -13.64 0.85 20.16
CA ARG A 295 -13.22 1.93 19.27
C ARG A 295 -14.41 2.45 18.49
N SER A 296 -14.54 3.74 18.41
CA SER A 296 -15.55 4.40 17.59
C SER A 296 -14.89 5.46 16.73
N ARG A 297 -15.28 5.56 15.46
CA ARG A 297 -14.79 6.59 14.55
C ARG A 297 -15.92 7.19 13.75
N TRP A 298 -15.89 8.50 13.61
CA TRP A 298 -16.53 9.23 12.53
C TRP A 298 -15.46 9.74 11.56
N LEU A 299 -15.72 9.63 10.26
CA LEU A 299 -14.87 10.15 9.19
C LEU A 299 -15.76 10.81 8.15
N GLY A 300 -15.51 12.08 7.86
CA GLY A 300 -16.08 12.83 6.75
C GLY A 300 -15.02 13.06 5.67
N PHE A 301 -15.39 12.86 4.42
CA PHE A 301 -14.54 13.05 3.25
C PHE A 301 -15.32 13.79 2.17
N GLN A 302 -14.68 14.78 1.56
CA GLN A 302 -15.26 15.57 0.49
C GLN A 302 -14.24 15.85 -0.60
N ASN A 303 -14.67 15.72 -1.85
CA ASN A 303 -13.96 16.22 -3.03
C ASN A 303 -14.84 17.25 -3.72
N ILE A 304 -14.27 18.38 -4.06
CA ILE A 304 -14.90 19.45 -4.83
C ILE A 304 -14.12 19.58 -6.14
N SER A 305 -14.80 19.39 -7.26
CA SER A 305 -14.20 19.52 -8.59
C SER A 305 -14.20 20.97 -9.06
N GLY A 306 -13.03 21.46 -9.45
CA GLY A 306 -12.87 22.84 -9.96
C GLY A 306 -13.16 23.03 -11.45
N LEU A 307 -13.66 22.02 -12.16
CA LEU A 307 -13.96 22.12 -13.59
C LEU A 307 -15.44 22.46 -13.81
N ASP A 308 -15.72 23.60 -14.42
CA ASP A 308 -17.05 24.18 -14.62
C ASP A 308 -18.01 23.35 -15.51
N THR A 309 -17.52 22.37 -16.24
CA THR A 309 -18.34 21.64 -17.24
C THR A 309 -18.97 20.36 -16.72
N ASN A 310 -18.35 19.70 -15.71
CA ASN A 310 -18.88 18.48 -15.11
C ASN A 310 -18.76 18.60 -13.59
N ASN A 311 -19.89 18.68 -12.90
CA ASN A 311 -19.90 18.66 -11.45
C ASN A 311 -19.58 17.24 -10.95
N TYR A 312 -18.35 16.99 -10.52
CA TYR A 312 -17.89 15.73 -9.93
C TYR A 312 -17.71 15.81 -8.41
N ASP A 313 -18.41 16.75 -7.78
CA ASP A 313 -18.41 16.88 -6.34
C ASP A 313 -18.84 15.57 -5.68
N ASN A 314 -18.19 15.24 -4.60
CA ASN A 314 -18.42 14.02 -3.87
C ASN A 314 -18.31 14.30 -2.37
N SER A 315 -19.29 13.85 -1.62
CA SER A 315 -19.23 13.86 -0.16
C SER A 315 -19.55 12.48 0.40
N ALA A 316 -18.80 12.07 1.41
CA ALA A 316 -18.98 10.77 2.03
C ALA A 316 -18.71 10.81 3.53
N ASN A 317 -19.51 10.07 4.29
CA ASN A 317 -19.37 9.94 5.72
C ASN A 317 -19.30 8.47 6.12
N THR A 318 -18.44 8.15 7.08
CA THR A 318 -18.31 6.81 7.66
C THR A 318 -18.48 6.86 9.17
N GLY A 319 -19.40 6.06 9.69
CA GLY A 319 -19.46 5.68 11.10
C GLY A 319 -18.87 4.27 11.29
N HIS A 320 -18.04 4.07 12.30
CA HIS A 320 -17.42 2.78 12.58
C HIS A 320 -17.40 2.54 14.10
N LEU A 321 -17.81 1.34 14.51
CA LEU A 321 -17.76 0.88 15.89
C LEU A 321 -17.19 -0.53 15.94
N GLU A 322 -16.15 -0.74 16.74
CA GLU A 322 -15.54 -2.04 16.98
C GLU A 322 -15.48 -2.31 18.48
N TYR A 323 -15.87 -3.52 18.88
CA TYR A 323 -15.61 -4.11 20.19
C TYR A 323 -14.67 -5.28 20.04
N LEU A 324 -13.55 -5.26 20.75
CA LEU A 324 -12.52 -6.30 20.75
C LEU A 324 -12.34 -6.85 22.15
N LEU A 325 -12.45 -8.16 22.28
CA LEU A 325 -12.25 -8.91 23.52
C LEU A 325 -11.05 -9.82 23.36
N GLN A 326 -10.03 -9.66 24.21
CA GLN A 326 -8.83 -10.48 24.22
C GLN A 326 -8.67 -11.17 25.58
N LEU A 327 -8.61 -12.50 25.56
CA LEU A 327 -8.38 -13.33 26.74
C LEU A 327 -6.98 -13.95 26.68
N PHE A 328 -6.09 -13.51 27.55
CA PHE A 328 -4.75 -14.08 27.77
C PHE A 328 -4.87 -15.21 28.82
N GLN A 329 -5.38 -16.36 28.42
CA GLN A 329 -5.72 -17.45 29.34
C GLN A 329 -4.50 -17.93 30.15
N ASN A 330 -3.37 -18.09 29.45
CA ASN A 330 -2.06 -18.41 30.04
C ASN A 330 -0.94 -17.96 29.09
N LYS A 331 0.31 -18.36 29.37
CA LYS A 331 1.45 -18.01 28.49
C LYS A 331 1.35 -18.62 27.09
N ASN A 332 0.50 -19.65 26.91
CA ASN A 332 0.42 -20.44 25.68
C ASN A 332 -0.80 -20.10 24.81
N TRP A 333 -1.89 -19.60 25.40
CA TRP A 333 -3.13 -19.38 24.67
C TRP A 333 -3.64 -17.95 24.79
N THR A 334 -3.94 -17.38 23.64
CA THR A 334 -4.63 -16.08 23.51
C THR A 334 -5.84 -16.26 22.61
N TYR A 335 -6.99 -15.82 23.08
CA TYR A 335 -8.23 -15.78 22.31
C TYR A 335 -8.59 -14.33 22.03
N THR A 336 -8.96 -14.04 20.79
CA THR A 336 -9.40 -12.72 20.34
C THR A 336 -10.75 -12.85 19.68
N SER A 337 -11.74 -12.11 20.15
CA SER A 337 -13.08 -12.04 19.54
C SER A 337 -13.41 -10.58 19.25
N GLY A 338 -14.16 -10.33 18.20
CA GLY A 338 -14.55 -8.96 17.88
C GLY A 338 -15.91 -8.90 17.23
N LEU A 339 -16.57 -7.76 17.46
CA LEU A 339 -17.78 -7.32 16.79
C LEU A 339 -17.49 -6.00 16.09
N LEU A 340 -17.97 -5.85 14.88
CA LEU A 340 -17.77 -4.65 14.08
C LEU A 340 -19.07 -4.25 13.40
N ILE A 341 -19.37 -2.96 13.43
CA ILE A 341 -20.45 -2.35 12.66
C ILE A 341 -19.87 -1.09 12.00
N SER A 342 -20.09 -0.93 10.71
CA SER A 342 -19.81 0.32 10.01
C SER A 342 -20.94 0.67 9.05
N SER A 343 -21.13 1.97 8.86
CA SER A 343 -22.09 2.51 7.92
C SER A 343 -21.43 3.65 7.16
N ASN A 344 -21.64 3.66 5.86
CA ASN A 344 -21.17 4.74 4.98
C ASN A 344 -22.37 5.33 4.26
N SER A 345 -22.38 6.64 4.10
CA SER A 345 -23.29 7.39 3.24
C SER A 345 -22.45 8.25 2.30
N MET A 346 -22.84 8.33 1.04
CA MET A 346 -22.15 9.13 0.05
C MET A 346 -23.12 9.70 -0.95
N GLU A 347 -22.76 10.86 -1.46
CA GLU A 347 -23.54 11.58 -2.46
C GLU A 347 -22.62 12.19 -3.50
N SER A 348 -22.89 11.90 -4.79
CA SER A 348 -22.15 12.46 -5.91
C SER A 348 -22.94 12.33 -7.21
N PRO A 349 -22.89 13.34 -8.08
CA PRO A 349 -23.33 13.21 -9.47
C PRO A 349 -22.60 12.11 -10.25
N LEU A 350 -21.32 11.82 -9.89
CA LEU A 350 -20.53 10.70 -10.44
C LEU A 350 -21.20 9.34 -10.29
N PHE A 351 -22.03 9.17 -9.26
CA PHE A 351 -22.69 7.91 -8.92
C PHE A 351 -24.19 7.97 -9.20
N SER A 352 -24.65 9.02 -9.91
CA SER A 352 -26.08 9.28 -10.20
C SER A 352 -26.91 9.52 -8.93
N GLY A 353 -26.31 10.03 -7.85
CA GLY A 353 -26.98 10.44 -6.62
C GLY A 353 -26.38 9.91 -5.32
N SER A 354 -27.28 9.58 -4.39
CA SER A 354 -26.92 9.15 -3.03
C SER A 354 -26.92 7.64 -2.91
N HIS A 355 -25.87 7.12 -2.27
CA HIS A 355 -25.70 5.69 -1.99
C HIS A 355 -25.39 5.45 -0.52
N SER A 356 -25.71 4.26 -0.04
CA SER A 356 -25.40 3.82 1.30
C SER A 356 -24.80 2.44 1.33
N SER A 357 -23.83 2.21 2.19
CA SER A 357 -23.27 0.87 2.43
C SER A 357 -23.15 0.58 3.92
N GLY A 358 -23.29 -0.69 4.27
CA GLY A 358 -23.15 -1.15 5.64
C GLY A 358 -22.35 -2.41 5.74
N ASN A 359 -21.64 -2.57 6.87
CA ASN A 359 -20.88 -3.77 7.16
C ASN A 359 -21.09 -4.18 8.62
N GLN A 360 -21.40 -5.45 8.85
CA GLN A 360 -21.53 -6.07 10.17
C GLN A 360 -20.67 -7.31 10.19
N ALA A 361 -19.87 -7.49 11.22
CA ALA A 361 -19.01 -8.65 11.32
C ALA A 361 -18.84 -9.14 12.74
N ILE A 362 -18.69 -10.47 12.86
CA ILE A 362 -18.21 -11.15 14.04
C ILE A 362 -17.00 -11.98 13.67
N PHE A 363 -15.98 -11.95 14.48
CA PHE A 363 -14.79 -12.77 14.27
C PHE A 363 -14.25 -13.36 15.56
N PHE A 364 -13.56 -14.47 15.40
CA PHE A 364 -12.88 -15.18 16.47
C PHE A 364 -11.52 -15.65 15.98
N GLN A 365 -10.50 -15.51 16.81
CA GLN A 365 -9.18 -16.05 16.59
C GLN A 365 -8.60 -16.67 17.85
N MET A 366 -7.88 -17.75 17.66
CA MET A 366 -7.12 -18.47 18.68
C MET A 366 -5.65 -18.50 18.27
N ASN A 367 -4.77 -18.09 19.16
CA ASN A 367 -3.32 -18.22 19.02
C ASN A 367 -2.79 -19.14 20.11
N GLY A 368 -2.04 -20.15 19.69
CA GLY A 368 -1.33 -21.08 20.57
C GLY A 368 0.17 -20.91 20.42
N ASN A 369 0.91 -20.79 21.54
CA ASN A 369 2.37 -20.66 21.57
C ASN A 369 2.96 -21.76 22.44
N PHE A 370 3.71 -22.69 21.84
CA PHE A 370 4.24 -23.89 22.50
C PHE A 370 5.73 -24.05 22.20
N LYS A 371 6.60 -23.46 23.00
CA LYS A 371 8.06 -23.57 22.87
C LYS A 371 8.59 -23.38 21.43
N LYS A 372 8.41 -24.40 20.57
CA LYS A 372 8.89 -24.43 19.18
C LYS A 372 7.78 -24.28 18.15
N PHE A 373 6.52 -24.31 18.56
CA PHE A 373 5.37 -24.24 17.65
C PHE A 373 4.45 -23.10 18.04
N ASP A 374 4.09 -22.31 17.05
CA ASP A 374 3.00 -21.34 17.15
C ASP A 374 1.90 -21.72 16.17
N PHE A 375 0.66 -21.61 16.61
CA PHE A 375 -0.53 -21.89 15.82
C PHE A 375 -1.48 -20.72 15.85
N THR A 376 -2.10 -20.46 14.72
CA THR A 376 -3.17 -19.48 14.58
C THR A 376 -4.33 -20.12 13.86
N GLY A 377 -5.52 -20.03 14.42
CA GLY A 377 -6.77 -20.41 13.77
C GLY A 377 -7.78 -19.29 13.93
N GLY A 378 -8.52 -18.95 12.88
CA GLY A 378 -9.50 -17.88 12.95
C GLY A 378 -10.64 -18.06 11.97
N ALA A 379 -11.78 -17.47 12.31
CA ALA A 379 -12.97 -17.40 11.48
C ALA A 379 -13.62 -16.04 11.61
N ARG A 380 -14.20 -15.54 10.52
CA ARG A 380 -15.02 -14.34 10.48
C ARG A 380 -16.26 -14.63 9.66
N TRP A 381 -17.37 -14.17 10.14
CA TRP A 381 -18.58 -14.00 9.34
C TRP A 381 -18.84 -12.52 9.17
N GLU A 382 -19.10 -12.12 7.94
CA GLU A 382 -19.29 -10.72 7.57
C GLU A 382 -20.52 -10.61 6.66
N ASN A 383 -21.38 -9.65 6.96
CA ASN A 383 -22.49 -9.24 6.13
C ASN A 383 -22.25 -7.82 5.65
N TYR A 384 -22.13 -7.66 4.35
CA TYR A 384 -21.90 -6.38 3.69
C TYR A 384 -23.04 -6.08 2.72
N GLY A 385 -23.42 -4.81 2.63
CA GLY A 385 -24.48 -4.38 1.72
C GLY A 385 -24.27 -3.00 1.13
N ILE A 386 -24.76 -2.78 -0.09
CA ILE A 386 -24.86 -1.48 -0.77
C ILE A 386 -26.29 -1.38 -1.32
N ASP A 387 -27.02 -0.32 -0.97
CA ASP A 387 -28.36 0.04 -1.48
C ASP A 387 -29.35 -1.12 -1.45
N GLY A 388 -29.32 -1.93 -0.39
CA GLY A 388 -30.20 -3.09 -0.23
C GLY A 388 -29.66 -4.39 -0.84
N LEU A 389 -28.65 -4.36 -1.70
CA LEU A 389 -27.93 -5.55 -2.13
C LEU A 389 -27.05 -6.05 -0.98
N GLN A 390 -27.22 -7.30 -0.59
CA GLN A 390 -26.49 -7.88 0.53
C GLN A 390 -25.70 -9.11 0.10
N SER A 391 -24.54 -9.29 0.71
CA SER A 391 -23.75 -10.50 0.58
C SER A 391 -23.09 -10.84 1.93
N SER A 392 -23.18 -12.09 2.31
CA SER A 392 -22.53 -12.57 3.52
C SER A 392 -21.66 -13.77 3.20
N LYS A 393 -20.49 -13.85 3.87
CA LYS A 393 -19.55 -14.93 3.64
C LYS A 393 -18.73 -15.24 4.89
N PRO A 394 -18.65 -16.51 5.32
CA PRO A 394 -17.65 -16.95 6.25
C PRO A 394 -16.30 -17.05 5.57
N VAL A 395 -15.24 -16.63 6.27
CA VAL A 395 -13.85 -16.78 5.85
C VAL A 395 -13.01 -17.32 7.00
N PHE A 396 -12.08 -18.20 6.66
CA PHE A 396 -11.25 -18.92 7.62
C PHE A 396 -9.78 -18.62 7.36
N ARG A 397 -8.98 -18.73 8.43
CA ARG A 397 -7.51 -18.73 8.33
C ARG A 397 -6.91 -19.77 9.26
N PHE A 398 -5.78 -20.33 8.84
CA PHE A 398 -4.93 -21.19 9.61
C PHE A 398 -3.48 -20.82 9.37
N GLY A 399 -2.67 -20.92 10.40
CA GLY A 399 -1.25 -20.67 10.28
C GLY A 399 -0.48 -21.48 11.33
N SER A 400 0.73 -21.87 10.97
CA SER A 400 1.65 -22.53 11.88
C SER A 400 3.06 -22.02 11.63
N HIS A 401 3.78 -21.86 12.71
CA HIS A 401 5.20 -21.57 12.72
C HIS A 401 5.92 -22.66 13.52
N TYR A 402 7.10 -23.08 13.05
CA TYR A 402 7.94 -24.07 13.71
C TYR A 402 9.39 -23.62 13.76
N GLN A 403 9.92 -23.47 14.96
CA GLN A 403 11.33 -23.24 15.21
C GLN A 403 12.09 -24.58 15.27
N ALA A 404 12.65 -25.01 14.14
CA ALA A 404 13.37 -26.28 14.05
C ALA A 404 14.67 -26.26 14.85
N LEU A 405 15.49 -25.22 14.64
CA LEU A 405 16.74 -24.94 15.33
C LEU A 405 16.78 -23.47 15.80
N LYS A 406 17.75 -23.10 16.62
CA LYS A 406 17.98 -21.69 16.95
C LYS A 406 18.20 -20.91 15.63
N GLY A 407 17.32 -19.96 15.34
CA GLY A 407 17.38 -19.13 14.12
C GLY A 407 16.86 -19.79 12.83
N THR A 408 16.36 -21.05 12.89
CA THR A 408 15.77 -21.73 11.75
C THR A 408 14.26 -21.87 11.93
N HIS A 409 13.49 -21.20 11.10
CA HIS A 409 12.06 -21.07 11.24
C HIS A 409 11.34 -21.52 9.95
N PHE A 410 10.32 -22.35 10.09
CA PHE A 410 9.39 -22.72 9.03
C PHE A 410 8.04 -22.13 9.34
N ARG A 411 7.35 -21.67 8.32
CA ARG A 411 5.95 -21.22 8.45
C ARG A 411 5.10 -21.79 7.34
N THR A 412 3.84 -21.99 7.65
CA THR A 412 2.81 -22.30 6.66
C THR A 412 1.53 -21.57 7.03
N SER A 413 0.83 -21.07 6.04
CA SER A 413 -0.44 -20.40 6.22
C SER A 413 -1.40 -20.70 5.10
N PHE A 414 -2.68 -20.68 5.43
CA PHE A 414 -3.80 -20.70 4.52
C PHE A 414 -4.85 -19.71 5.00
N ALA A 415 -5.29 -18.82 4.13
CA ALA A 415 -6.32 -17.85 4.49
C ALA A 415 -7.25 -17.61 3.30
N GLN A 416 -8.55 -17.54 3.60
CA GLN A 416 -9.57 -17.11 2.66
C GLN A 416 -9.74 -15.58 2.75
N GLY A 417 -10.10 -14.99 1.63
CA GLY A 417 -10.40 -13.58 1.53
C GLY A 417 -11.67 -13.33 0.73
N TYR A 418 -12.24 -12.17 0.98
CA TYR A 418 -13.47 -11.72 0.38
C TYR A 418 -13.44 -10.20 0.25
N ARG A 419 -13.96 -9.66 -0.86
CA ARG A 419 -14.10 -8.23 -1.07
C ARG A 419 -15.43 -7.93 -1.74
N PHE A 420 -16.18 -7.00 -1.16
CA PHE A 420 -17.36 -6.41 -1.77
C PHE A 420 -16.93 -5.25 -2.71
N PRO A 421 -17.60 -5.03 -3.87
CA PRO A 421 -17.30 -3.88 -4.71
C PRO A 421 -17.55 -2.55 -3.98
N SER A 422 -16.83 -1.51 -4.33
CA SER A 422 -17.06 -0.15 -3.86
C SER A 422 -18.22 0.49 -4.65
N VAL A 423 -18.77 1.61 -4.15
CA VAL A 423 -19.78 2.38 -4.86
C VAL A 423 -19.25 2.89 -6.20
N ALA A 424 -17.98 3.34 -6.23
CA ALA A 424 -17.36 3.77 -7.48
C ALA A 424 -17.21 2.64 -8.51
N GLU A 425 -16.92 1.41 -8.10
CA GLU A 425 -16.88 0.26 -9.03
C GLU A 425 -18.24 -0.08 -9.61
N MET A 426 -19.34 0.16 -8.87
CA MET A 426 -20.69 -0.15 -9.29
C MET A 426 -21.35 0.97 -10.10
N TYR A 427 -21.15 2.22 -9.69
CA TYR A 427 -21.99 3.32 -10.15
C TYR A 427 -21.22 4.48 -10.80
N SER A 428 -19.87 4.44 -10.85
CA SER A 428 -19.11 5.55 -11.41
C SER A 428 -19.45 5.77 -12.89
N SER A 429 -19.84 7.01 -13.18
CA SER A 429 -20.04 7.53 -14.54
C SER A 429 -19.24 8.82 -14.68
N SER A 430 -18.10 8.74 -15.34
CA SER A 430 -17.19 9.88 -15.51
C SER A 430 -16.56 9.88 -16.89
N SER A 431 -15.89 10.97 -17.24
CA SER A 431 -15.13 11.07 -18.48
C SER A 431 -13.75 11.68 -18.21
N ALA A 432 -12.75 11.22 -18.93
CA ALA A 432 -11.43 11.81 -19.01
C ALA A 432 -11.12 12.08 -20.48
N GLY A 433 -11.46 13.28 -20.93
CA GLY A 433 -11.56 13.58 -22.35
C GLY A 433 -12.69 12.78 -23.00
N GLU A 434 -12.37 12.16 -24.10
CA GLU A 434 -13.30 11.29 -24.83
C GLU A 434 -13.46 9.90 -24.21
N LEU A 435 -12.55 9.51 -23.31
CA LEU A 435 -12.64 8.20 -22.62
C LEU A 435 -13.60 8.28 -21.45
N LYS A 436 -14.53 7.32 -21.38
CA LYS A 436 -15.55 7.25 -20.33
C LYS A 436 -15.29 6.11 -19.35
N VAL A 437 -15.86 6.26 -18.17
CA VAL A 437 -16.08 5.19 -17.20
C VAL A 437 -17.57 4.92 -17.14
N PHE A 438 -17.96 3.66 -17.34
CA PHE A 438 -19.33 3.22 -17.36
C PHE A 438 -19.69 2.45 -16.09
N PRO A 439 -20.86 2.67 -15.50
CA PRO A 439 -21.31 1.97 -14.32
C PRO A 439 -21.62 0.48 -14.61
N ASN A 440 -21.39 -0.36 -13.62
CA ASN A 440 -21.81 -1.76 -13.64
C ASN A 440 -22.44 -2.15 -12.29
N PRO A 441 -23.73 -1.89 -12.07
CA PRO A 441 -24.40 -2.26 -10.83
C PRO A 441 -24.53 -3.77 -10.61
N ASN A 442 -24.26 -4.59 -11.64
CA ASN A 442 -24.33 -6.05 -11.58
C ASN A 442 -23.01 -6.73 -11.20
N ILE A 443 -21.98 -5.95 -10.88
CA ILE A 443 -20.69 -6.51 -10.47
C ILE A 443 -20.82 -7.29 -9.15
N ARG A 444 -20.25 -8.48 -9.12
CA ARG A 444 -20.36 -9.41 -7.98
C ARG A 444 -19.14 -9.31 -7.06
N PRO A 445 -19.32 -9.58 -5.74
CA PRO A 445 -18.21 -9.67 -4.81
C PRO A 445 -17.16 -10.68 -5.25
N GLU A 446 -15.90 -10.34 -5.09
CA GLU A 446 -14.80 -11.27 -5.34
C GLU A 446 -14.41 -12.04 -4.08
N SER A 447 -13.91 -13.25 -4.27
CA SER A 447 -13.39 -14.08 -3.20
C SER A 447 -12.20 -14.87 -3.67
N GLY A 448 -11.41 -15.31 -2.71
CA GLY A 448 -10.24 -16.11 -3.02
C GLY A 448 -9.59 -16.70 -1.78
N TRP A 449 -8.43 -17.30 -1.99
CA TRP A 449 -7.59 -17.81 -0.90
C TRP A 449 -6.12 -17.61 -1.24
N THR A 450 -5.32 -17.53 -0.20
CA THR A 450 -3.84 -17.53 -0.29
C THR A 450 -3.29 -18.64 0.57
N GLY A 451 -2.41 -19.47 -0.02
CA GLY A 451 -1.59 -20.44 0.67
C GLY A 451 -0.11 -20.04 0.59
N GLU A 452 0.63 -20.25 1.66
CA GLU A 452 2.05 -19.94 1.74
C GLU A 452 2.82 -21.00 2.52
N ILE A 453 4.05 -21.29 2.06
CA ILE A 453 5.07 -22.04 2.82
C ILE A 453 6.33 -21.18 2.81
N GLY A 454 6.90 -20.92 3.98
CA GLY A 454 8.07 -20.08 4.13
C GLY A 454 9.14 -20.69 5.01
N PHE A 455 10.36 -20.28 4.74
CA PHE A 455 11.57 -20.64 5.47
C PHE A 455 12.35 -19.37 5.80
N LYS A 456 12.74 -19.22 7.07
CA LYS A 456 13.58 -18.11 7.51
C LYS A 456 14.77 -18.65 8.27
N GLN A 457 15.96 -18.25 7.87
CA GLN A 457 17.22 -18.57 8.52
C GLN A 457 17.88 -17.30 9.03
N LEU A 458 17.97 -17.16 10.34
CA LEU A 458 18.79 -16.16 11.01
C LEU A 458 20.23 -16.65 11.09
N TYR A 459 21.20 -15.77 10.92
CA TYR A 459 22.62 -16.10 11.08
C TYR A 459 23.37 -14.96 11.75
N LYS A 460 24.41 -15.33 12.50
CA LYS A 460 25.34 -14.40 13.14
C LYS A 460 26.74 -14.99 13.07
N PHE A 461 27.67 -14.20 12.60
CA PHE A 461 29.08 -14.55 12.60
C PHE A 461 29.84 -13.53 13.48
N ARG A 462 30.15 -13.96 14.71
CA ARG A 462 30.75 -13.09 15.73
C ARG A 462 29.96 -11.77 15.87
N ASN A 463 30.65 -10.67 16.15
CA ASN A 463 30.04 -9.33 16.14
C ASN A 463 30.18 -8.63 14.77
N LEU A 464 30.73 -9.33 13.76
CA LEU A 464 31.00 -8.77 12.44
C LEU A 464 29.74 -8.74 11.56
N LEU A 465 29.01 -9.83 11.51
CA LEU A 465 27.88 -10.02 10.59
C LEU A 465 26.70 -10.64 11.31
N LYS A 466 25.53 -10.04 11.19
CA LYS A 466 24.24 -10.66 11.51
C LYS A 466 23.24 -10.41 10.39
N GLY A 467 22.30 -11.32 10.20
CA GLY A 467 21.31 -11.16 9.15
C GLY A 467 20.32 -12.31 9.10
N TYR A 468 19.52 -12.29 8.06
CA TYR A 468 18.60 -13.39 7.77
C TYR A 468 18.38 -13.57 6.27
N LEU A 469 18.07 -14.79 5.90
CA LEU A 469 17.50 -15.19 4.63
C LEU A 469 16.04 -15.60 4.88
N ASP A 470 15.10 -15.03 4.14
CA ASP A 470 13.68 -15.41 4.15
C ASP A 470 13.25 -15.79 2.75
N VAL A 471 12.65 -16.96 2.59
CA VAL A 471 12.12 -17.47 1.33
C VAL A 471 10.70 -17.92 1.54
N ALA A 472 9.79 -17.43 0.70
CA ALA A 472 8.38 -17.80 0.73
C ALA A 472 7.89 -18.22 -0.65
N PHE A 473 7.26 -19.39 -0.73
CA PHE A 473 6.45 -19.82 -1.86
C PHE A 473 5.01 -19.51 -1.56
N PHE A 474 4.31 -18.87 -2.48
CA PHE A 474 2.92 -18.47 -2.31
C PHE A 474 2.07 -18.80 -3.53
N GLN A 475 0.80 -19.07 -3.27
CA GLN A 475 -0.23 -19.15 -4.28
C GLN A 475 -1.47 -18.42 -3.82
N THR A 476 -1.98 -17.53 -4.65
CA THR A 476 -3.29 -16.89 -4.48
C THR A 476 -4.20 -17.28 -5.63
N ARG A 477 -5.45 -17.60 -5.32
CA ARG A 477 -6.50 -17.86 -6.31
C ARG A 477 -7.69 -16.96 -6.03
N PHE A 478 -8.17 -16.27 -7.05
CA PHE A 478 -9.43 -15.54 -7.03
C PHE A 478 -10.47 -16.31 -7.86
N ASN A 479 -11.73 -16.26 -7.44
CA ASN A 479 -12.82 -16.92 -8.16
C ASN A 479 -13.53 -15.98 -9.13
N GLU A 480 -13.87 -14.78 -8.69
CA GLU A 480 -14.59 -13.76 -9.44
C GLU A 480 -13.77 -12.47 -9.41
N MET A 481 -12.54 -12.51 -9.94
CA MET A 481 -11.64 -11.36 -9.87
C MET A 481 -12.25 -10.14 -10.56
N MET A 482 -12.33 -9.01 -9.88
CA MET A 482 -12.80 -7.75 -10.46
C MET A 482 -11.64 -7.03 -11.14
N GLU A 483 -11.77 -6.69 -12.40
CA GLU A 483 -10.78 -5.95 -13.17
C GLU A 483 -11.42 -4.78 -13.90
N PHE A 484 -10.67 -3.71 -14.05
CA PHE A 484 -11.06 -2.56 -14.84
C PHE A 484 -10.74 -2.83 -16.30
N THR A 485 -11.75 -2.97 -17.14
CA THR A 485 -11.62 -3.47 -18.50
C THR A 485 -12.22 -2.48 -19.50
N PHE A 486 -11.54 -2.28 -20.60
CA PHE A 486 -11.98 -1.43 -21.69
C PHE A 486 -12.93 -2.21 -22.62
N GLY A 487 -13.98 -1.51 -23.12
CA GLY A 487 -14.94 -2.08 -24.05
C GLY A 487 -15.84 -1.02 -24.69
N LYS A 488 -16.78 -1.46 -25.50
CA LYS A 488 -17.83 -0.64 -26.10
C LYS A 488 -19.14 -0.88 -25.34
N TRP A 489 -19.62 0.17 -24.65
CA TRP A 489 -20.70 0.01 -23.66
C TRP A 489 -21.98 0.75 -23.99
N ASP A 490 -21.97 1.66 -24.98
CA ASP A 490 -23.12 2.48 -25.37
C ASP A 490 -23.40 2.38 -26.86
N SER A 491 -24.67 2.54 -27.26
CA SER A 491 -25.20 2.34 -28.62
C SER A 491 -25.62 3.64 -29.31
N VAL A 492 -24.99 4.78 -28.95
CA VAL A 492 -25.34 6.04 -29.62
C VAL A 492 -25.13 5.91 -31.12
N PRO A 493 -26.13 6.25 -31.99
CA PRO A 493 -25.98 6.22 -33.44
C PRO A 493 -24.85 7.17 -33.88
N ASN A 494 -23.99 6.71 -34.77
CA ASN A 494 -22.73 7.29 -35.18
C ASN A 494 -21.61 7.01 -34.15
N ALA A 495 -20.84 5.95 -34.45
CA ALA A 495 -19.72 5.48 -33.61
C ALA A 495 -18.76 6.60 -33.25
N THR A 496 -19.01 7.28 -32.14
CA THR A 496 -18.11 8.23 -31.52
C THR A 496 -17.37 7.51 -30.42
N LEU A 497 -16.20 7.98 -30.05
CA LEU A 497 -15.45 7.45 -28.90
C LEU A 497 -16.25 7.49 -27.60
N SER A 498 -17.29 8.32 -27.52
CA SER A 498 -18.18 8.38 -26.38
C SER A 498 -18.88 7.06 -26.02
N ASN A 499 -18.82 6.08 -26.92
CA ASN A 499 -19.38 4.73 -26.70
C ASN A 499 -18.34 3.77 -26.07
N TYR A 500 -17.08 4.15 -26.07
CA TYR A 500 -15.97 3.35 -25.57
C TYR A 500 -15.48 3.86 -24.22
N GLY A 501 -15.03 2.95 -23.40
CA GLY A 501 -14.43 3.29 -22.13
C GLY A 501 -14.20 2.11 -21.22
N PHE A 502 -13.95 2.41 -19.97
CA PHE A 502 -13.68 1.42 -18.94
C PHE A 502 -14.92 1.11 -18.11
N THR A 503 -15.01 -0.11 -17.64
CA THR A 503 -15.94 -0.51 -16.57
C THR A 503 -15.32 -1.59 -15.70
N SER A 504 -15.81 -1.76 -14.48
CA SER A 504 -15.38 -2.82 -13.57
C SER A 504 -16.16 -4.11 -13.88
N LEU A 505 -15.44 -5.21 -14.16
CA LEU A 505 -16.03 -6.50 -14.53
C LEU A 505 -15.43 -7.64 -13.71
N ASN A 506 -16.22 -8.69 -13.48
CA ASN A 506 -15.73 -9.96 -12.96
C ASN A 506 -15.14 -10.77 -14.12
N VAL A 507 -13.82 -10.87 -14.21
CA VAL A 507 -13.09 -11.53 -15.31
C VAL A 507 -12.88 -13.04 -15.09
N GLY A 508 -13.56 -13.62 -14.10
CA GLY A 508 -13.52 -15.04 -13.80
C GLY A 508 -12.30 -15.48 -12.95
N PRO A 509 -11.98 -16.78 -12.95
CA PRO A 509 -10.99 -17.33 -12.06
C PRO A 509 -9.57 -17.02 -12.51
N THR A 510 -8.74 -16.58 -11.53
CA THR A 510 -7.33 -16.27 -11.76
C THR A 510 -6.44 -16.94 -10.73
N ARG A 511 -5.16 -17.10 -11.05
CA ARG A 511 -4.16 -17.71 -10.17
C ARG A 511 -2.86 -16.92 -10.23
N ILE A 512 -2.29 -16.66 -9.06
CA ILE A 512 -0.98 -16.04 -8.91
C ILE A 512 -0.10 -16.98 -8.09
N MET A 513 0.97 -17.48 -8.69
CA MET A 513 1.98 -18.29 -8.01
C MET A 513 3.30 -17.57 -8.04
N GLY A 514 4.07 -17.68 -6.96
CA GLY A 514 5.35 -17.02 -6.94
C GLY A 514 6.28 -17.45 -5.82
N ILE A 515 7.46 -16.88 -5.87
CA ILE A 515 8.49 -17.01 -4.85
C ILE A 515 8.98 -15.62 -4.47
N GLU A 516 9.14 -15.38 -3.19
CA GLU A 516 9.74 -14.17 -2.65
C GLU A 516 10.96 -14.54 -1.83
N THR A 517 12.07 -13.87 -2.08
CA THR A 517 13.33 -14.08 -1.36
C THR A 517 13.81 -12.75 -0.83
N ILE A 518 14.20 -12.70 0.44
CA ILE A 518 14.74 -11.53 1.13
C ILE A 518 16.04 -11.92 1.80
N LEU A 519 17.10 -11.18 1.53
CA LEU A 519 18.36 -11.26 2.25
C LEU A 519 18.63 -9.93 2.91
N ALA A 520 18.75 -9.92 4.24
CA ALA A 520 19.04 -8.71 5.01
C ALA A 520 20.27 -8.92 5.89
N ASN A 521 21.13 -7.91 5.95
CA ASN A 521 22.40 -7.96 6.66
C ASN A 521 22.68 -6.70 7.48
N GLU A 522 23.36 -6.87 8.59
CA GLU A 522 24.06 -5.84 9.32
C GLU A 522 25.50 -6.29 9.52
N ILE A 523 26.44 -5.48 9.01
CA ILE A 523 27.89 -5.71 9.11
C ILE A 523 28.48 -4.60 9.95
N ASN A 524 29.29 -4.97 10.96
CA ASN A 524 30.03 -4.02 11.79
C ASN A 524 31.53 -4.30 11.63
N PHE A 525 32.25 -3.42 10.93
CA PHE A 525 33.66 -3.61 10.65
C PHE A 525 34.46 -2.30 10.82
N MET A 526 35.47 -2.29 11.64
CA MET A 526 36.35 -1.12 11.88
C MET A 526 35.61 0.19 12.19
N GLY A 527 34.54 0.12 12.98
CA GLY A 527 33.72 1.29 13.31
C GLY A 527 32.75 1.75 12.19
N ILE A 528 32.70 1.03 11.09
CA ILE A 528 31.72 1.21 10.02
C ILE A 528 30.58 0.21 10.23
N LYS A 529 29.35 0.70 10.23
CA LYS A 529 28.14 -0.13 10.24
C LYS A 529 27.49 -0.09 8.86
N ILE A 530 27.32 -1.26 8.24
CA ILE A 530 26.61 -1.39 6.97
C ILE A 530 25.32 -2.17 7.22
N GLN A 531 24.19 -1.56 6.85
CA GLN A 531 22.88 -2.21 6.88
C GLN A 531 22.38 -2.35 5.45
N SER A 532 21.96 -3.54 5.07
CA SER A 532 21.50 -3.80 3.71
C SER A 532 20.36 -4.80 3.68
N PHE A 533 19.50 -4.66 2.69
CA PHE A 533 18.63 -5.74 2.24
C PHE A 533 18.58 -5.76 0.71
N ILE A 534 18.35 -6.94 0.18
CA ILE A 534 17.94 -7.17 -1.20
C ILE A 534 16.82 -8.18 -1.22
N SER A 535 15.85 -7.95 -2.08
CA SER A 535 14.71 -8.85 -2.27
C SER A 535 14.42 -9.07 -3.73
N HIS A 536 13.94 -10.25 -4.06
CA HIS A 536 13.39 -10.60 -5.35
C HIS A 536 12.03 -11.26 -5.17
N THR A 537 11.03 -10.77 -5.87
CA THR A 537 9.71 -11.36 -5.95
C THR A 537 9.43 -11.74 -7.40
N TYR A 538 9.30 -13.02 -7.65
CA TYR A 538 8.79 -13.57 -8.89
C TYR A 538 7.31 -13.91 -8.73
N SER A 539 6.47 -13.45 -9.66
CA SER A 539 5.03 -13.72 -9.68
C SER A 539 4.60 -14.15 -11.07
N ASN A 540 3.73 -15.14 -11.16
CA ASN A 540 3.09 -15.57 -12.40
C ASN A 540 1.56 -15.45 -12.28
N PRO A 541 1.02 -14.23 -12.48
CA PRO A 541 -0.41 -13.96 -12.45
C PRO A 541 -1.05 -14.34 -13.78
N ILE A 542 -1.94 -15.34 -13.78
CA ILE A 542 -2.56 -15.85 -15.01
C ILE A 542 -4.08 -15.95 -14.89
N SER A 543 -4.77 -15.78 -16.04
CA SER A 543 -6.15 -16.25 -16.22
C SER A 543 -6.16 -17.77 -16.28
N ILE A 544 -7.08 -18.44 -15.56
CA ILE A 544 -7.22 -19.90 -15.59
C ILE A 544 -8.00 -20.32 -16.83
N ASN A 545 -9.03 -19.56 -17.19
CA ASN A 545 -9.90 -19.82 -18.32
C ASN A 545 -9.90 -18.59 -19.26
N PRO A 546 -8.85 -18.40 -20.09
CA PRO A 546 -8.66 -17.17 -20.86
C PRO A 546 -9.72 -16.92 -21.92
N ASP A 547 -10.37 -17.97 -22.41
CA ASP A 547 -11.41 -17.87 -23.44
C ASP A 547 -12.83 -17.80 -22.85
N LEU A 548 -12.97 -17.81 -21.51
CA LEU A 548 -14.25 -17.62 -20.84
C LEU A 548 -14.79 -16.23 -21.17
N VAL A 549 -15.94 -16.18 -21.84
CA VAL A 549 -16.70 -14.94 -22.04
C VAL A 549 -17.30 -14.52 -20.71
N TYR A 550 -16.86 -13.38 -20.19
CA TYR A 550 -17.33 -12.84 -18.92
C TYR A 550 -18.33 -11.68 -19.08
N GLN A 551 -18.39 -11.09 -20.28
CA GLN A 551 -19.31 -10.01 -20.64
C GLN A 551 -19.49 -9.97 -22.16
N TYR A 552 -20.60 -9.43 -22.64
CA TYR A 552 -20.80 -9.04 -24.02
C TYR A 552 -20.80 -7.53 -24.13
N ASP A 553 -20.16 -7.01 -25.17
CA ASP A 553 -20.24 -5.59 -25.48
C ASP A 553 -21.59 -5.24 -26.09
N ILE A 554 -21.78 -3.98 -26.47
CA ILE A 554 -23.08 -3.52 -27.02
C ILE A 554 -23.38 -4.11 -28.41
N ASP A 555 -22.37 -4.51 -29.15
CA ASP A 555 -22.52 -5.15 -30.47
C ASP A 555 -22.79 -6.67 -30.37
N GLY A 556 -22.76 -7.21 -29.12
CA GLY A 556 -22.93 -8.64 -28.83
C GLY A 556 -21.65 -9.46 -29.00
N GLU A 557 -20.47 -8.82 -29.10
CA GLU A 557 -19.19 -9.51 -29.12
C GLU A 557 -18.78 -9.96 -27.75
N GLY A 558 -18.32 -11.20 -27.62
CA GLY A 558 -17.94 -11.81 -26.35
C GLY A 558 -16.58 -11.29 -25.87
N MET A 559 -16.58 -10.67 -24.71
CA MET A 559 -15.35 -10.21 -24.03
C MET A 559 -14.77 -11.32 -23.17
N SER A 560 -13.54 -11.69 -23.43
CA SER A 560 -12.75 -12.67 -22.69
C SER A 560 -11.38 -12.10 -22.38
N TYR A 561 -10.57 -12.80 -21.54
CA TYR A 561 -9.17 -12.43 -21.39
C TYR A 561 -8.46 -12.44 -22.75
N THR A 562 -8.72 -13.45 -23.60
CA THR A 562 -8.09 -13.59 -24.91
C THR A 562 -8.43 -12.43 -25.84
N SER A 563 -9.71 -12.02 -25.94
CA SER A 563 -10.13 -10.95 -26.84
C SER A 563 -9.73 -9.54 -26.40
N THR A 564 -9.53 -9.32 -25.09
CA THR A 564 -9.21 -7.99 -24.53
C THR A 564 -7.73 -7.77 -24.24
N SER A 565 -6.88 -8.78 -24.39
CA SER A 565 -5.45 -8.71 -24.04
C SER A 565 -4.57 -8.42 -25.25
N LEU A 566 -3.58 -7.56 -25.09
CA LEU A 566 -2.57 -7.27 -26.12
C LEU A 566 -1.74 -8.52 -26.47
N ASP A 567 -1.33 -9.30 -25.46
CA ASP A 567 -0.63 -10.57 -25.66
C ASP A 567 -1.33 -11.71 -24.89
N PRO A 568 -2.40 -12.31 -25.49
CA PRO A 568 -3.14 -13.39 -24.85
C PRO A 568 -2.35 -14.71 -24.76
N SER A 569 -1.28 -14.90 -25.58
CA SER A 569 -0.51 -16.14 -25.65
C SER A 569 0.10 -16.55 -24.33
N ARG A 570 0.49 -15.61 -23.50
CA ARG A 570 1.12 -15.84 -22.19
C ARG A 570 0.13 -16.05 -21.05
N LYS A 571 -1.15 -15.81 -21.26
CA LYS A 571 -2.22 -15.85 -20.25
C LYS A 571 -1.97 -14.94 -19.04
N MET A 572 -0.98 -14.05 -19.10
CA MET A 572 -0.58 -13.17 -18.01
C MET A 572 -1.59 -12.04 -17.85
N LEU A 573 -2.10 -11.85 -16.64
CA LEU A 573 -3.05 -10.77 -16.31
C LEU A 573 -2.46 -9.40 -16.67
N LYS A 574 -3.33 -8.49 -17.11
CA LYS A 574 -2.95 -7.14 -17.55
C LYS A 574 -2.41 -6.29 -16.40
N TYR A 575 -1.52 -5.34 -16.69
CA TYR A 575 -0.98 -4.33 -15.75
C TYR A 575 -0.22 -4.92 -14.55
N ARG A 576 0.56 -5.99 -14.75
CA ARG A 576 1.36 -6.64 -13.71
C ARG A 576 2.81 -6.81 -14.11
N TYR A 577 3.66 -6.86 -13.10
CA TYR A 577 5.08 -7.16 -13.25
C TYR A 577 5.37 -8.59 -12.81
N ARG A 578 6.18 -9.30 -13.60
CA ARG A 578 6.58 -10.68 -13.29
C ARG A 578 7.72 -10.74 -12.30
N ASN A 579 8.68 -9.83 -12.41
CA ASN A 579 9.83 -9.75 -11.52
C ASN A 579 9.92 -8.35 -10.90
N ILE A 580 10.08 -8.34 -9.59
CA ILE A 580 10.29 -7.13 -8.80
C ILE A 580 11.53 -7.35 -7.94
N ILE A 581 12.55 -6.49 -8.09
CA ILE A 581 13.76 -6.51 -7.27
C ILE A 581 13.84 -5.19 -6.51
N LYS A 582 14.13 -5.27 -5.22
CA LYS A 582 14.33 -4.11 -4.37
C LYS A 582 15.51 -4.29 -3.46
N GLY A 583 16.26 -3.24 -3.24
CA GLY A 583 17.39 -3.26 -2.36
C GLY A 583 17.65 -1.89 -1.75
N ASP A 584 18.25 -1.91 -0.58
CA ASP A 584 18.73 -0.72 0.11
C ASP A 584 19.98 -1.07 0.89
N MET A 585 20.99 -0.24 0.79
CA MET A 585 22.24 -0.35 1.54
C MET A 585 22.57 1.00 2.14
N GLU A 586 22.89 1.03 3.42
CA GLU A 586 23.34 2.22 4.13
C GLU A 586 24.62 1.92 4.89
N MET A 587 25.64 2.70 4.63
CA MET A 587 26.92 2.69 5.33
C MET A 587 26.96 3.86 6.30
N ILE A 588 27.19 3.58 7.56
CA ILE A 588 27.24 4.56 8.66
C ILE A 588 28.63 4.57 9.26
N TRP A 589 29.28 5.71 9.25
CA TRP A 589 30.59 5.95 9.87
C TRP A 589 30.56 7.21 10.71
N LYS A 590 30.64 7.05 12.03
CA LYS A 590 30.51 8.16 12.98
C LYS A 590 29.22 8.96 12.72
N ASN A 591 29.36 10.24 12.38
CA ASN A 591 28.25 11.17 12.12
C ASN A 591 27.80 11.20 10.65
N PHE A 592 28.47 10.45 9.77
CA PHE A 592 28.21 10.43 8.35
C PHE A 592 27.57 9.12 7.91
N SER A 593 26.56 9.18 7.06
CA SER A 593 26.04 7.99 6.39
C SER A 593 25.81 8.23 4.90
N VAL A 594 26.01 7.17 4.12
CA VAL A 594 25.70 7.13 2.68
C VAL A 594 24.80 5.95 2.41
N GLY A 595 23.76 6.17 1.64
CA GLY A 595 22.81 5.11 1.26
C GLY A 595 22.60 5.04 -0.24
N LEU A 596 22.41 3.81 -0.71
CA LEU A 596 22.04 3.48 -2.09
C LEU A 596 20.77 2.63 -2.07
N SER A 597 19.79 2.99 -2.87
CA SER A 597 18.57 2.20 -3.05
C SER A 597 18.44 1.77 -4.50
N LEU A 598 17.89 0.57 -4.68
CA LEU A 598 17.63 -0.05 -5.97
C LEU A 598 16.15 -0.45 -6.06
N ARG A 599 15.51 -0.16 -7.19
CA ARG A 599 14.18 -0.68 -7.54
C ARG A 599 14.18 -1.10 -9.00
N TYR A 600 13.76 -2.34 -9.25
CA TYR A 600 13.57 -2.88 -10.59
C TYR A 600 12.20 -3.53 -10.70
N ASN A 601 11.45 -3.15 -11.72
CA ASN A 601 10.25 -3.83 -12.17
C ASN A 601 10.50 -4.34 -13.59
N SER A 602 10.18 -5.61 -13.84
CA SER A 602 10.24 -6.16 -15.20
C SER A 602 9.29 -5.42 -16.14
N PHE A 603 9.46 -5.60 -17.41
CA PHE A 603 8.50 -5.06 -18.39
C PHE A 603 7.08 -5.55 -18.09
N MET A 604 6.11 -4.65 -18.24
CA MET A 604 4.67 -4.94 -18.14
C MET A 604 4.23 -5.65 -19.43
N GLU A 605 4.26 -7.00 -19.42
CA GLU A 605 4.10 -7.81 -20.61
C GLU A 605 2.73 -7.64 -21.26
N ASN A 606 1.67 -7.45 -20.47
CA ASN A 606 0.30 -7.39 -20.98
C ASN A 606 -0.49 -6.15 -20.48
N ILE A 607 -1.25 -5.55 -21.39
CA ILE A 607 -2.18 -4.45 -21.17
C ILE A 607 -3.47 -4.72 -21.98
N ASP A 608 -4.45 -3.83 -21.91
CA ASP A 608 -5.60 -3.90 -22.81
C ASP A 608 -5.19 -3.72 -24.28
N ALA A 609 -5.71 -4.61 -25.16
CA ALA A 609 -5.44 -4.59 -26.59
C ALA A 609 -5.87 -3.27 -27.27
N ILE A 610 -6.87 -2.62 -26.72
CA ILE A 610 -7.43 -1.38 -27.22
C ILE A 610 -6.40 -0.23 -27.34
N PHE A 611 -5.36 -0.21 -26.52
CA PHE A 611 -4.29 0.79 -26.63
C PHE A 611 -3.43 0.64 -27.88
N THR A 612 -3.64 -0.42 -28.65
CA THR A 612 -2.99 -0.65 -29.96
C THR A 612 -3.99 -0.57 -31.11
N ASP A 613 -5.27 -0.34 -30.83
CA ASP A 613 -6.29 -0.11 -31.84
C ASP A 613 -6.02 1.21 -32.59
N PRO A 614 -6.08 1.22 -33.93
CA PRO A 614 -5.83 2.43 -34.72
C PRO A 614 -6.74 3.62 -34.38
N LEU A 615 -8.01 3.38 -34.04
CA LEU A 615 -8.95 4.46 -33.68
C LEU A 615 -8.61 5.04 -32.31
N ILE A 616 -8.34 4.19 -31.32
CA ILE A 616 -8.02 4.65 -29.96
C ILE A 616 -6.63 5.26 -29.89
N SER A 617 -5.68 4.82 -30.72
CA SER A 617 -4.35 5.40 -30.79
C SER A 617 -4.31 6.87 -31.25
N ILE A 618 -5.38 7.36 -31.88
CA ILE A 618 -5.55 8.77 -32.21
C ILE A 618 -5.79 9.61 -30.94
N TYR A 619 -6.49 9.04 -29.94
CA TYR A 619 -6.88 9.75 -28.72
C TYR A 619 -5.96 9.49 -27.54
N VAL A 620 -5.22 8.38 -27.57
CA VAL A 620 -4.17 8.05 -26.59
C VAL A 620 -2.87 7.70 -27.35
N PRO A 621 -2.27 8.67 -28.05
CA PRO A 621 -1.14 8.40 -28.93
C PRO A 621 0.12 8.04 -28.16
N GLY A 622 1.06 7.38 -28.84
CA GLY A 622 2.40 7.10 -28.32
C GLY A 622 2.50 5.98 -27.29
N VAL A 623 1.41 5.24 -26.98
CA VAL A 623 1.48 4.12 -26.03
C VAL A 623 2.41 3.02 -26.55
N GLN A 624 2.36 2.69 -27.82
CA GLN A 624 3.28 1.70 -28.42
C GLN A 624 4.74 2.16 -28.41
N ASP A 625 5.00 3.45 -28.71
CA ASP A 625 6.35 4.04 -28.64
C ASP A 625 6.91 3.96 -27.22
N SER A 626 6.10 4.30 -26.23
CA SER A 626 6.44 4.21 -24.81
C SER A 626 6.78 2.76 -24.43
N ARG A 627 6.01 1.79 -24.86
CA ARG A 627 6.25 0.37 -24.59
C ARG A 627 7.52 -0.15 -25.28
N TYR A 628 7.79 0.32 -26.49
CA TYR A 628 9.03 0.00 -27.19
C TYR A 628 10.25 0.59 -26.47
N TYR A 629 10.14 1.83 -25.97
CA TYR A 629 11.21 2.49 -25.21
C TYR A 629 11.49 1.80 -23.86
N ALA A 630 10.48 1.30 -23.18
CA ALA A 630 10.57 0.69 -21.85
C ALA A 630 10.54 -0.85 -21.85
N ASN A 631 10.89 -1.53 -22.98
CA ASN A 631 10.76 -2.97 -23.17
C ASN A 631 11.67 -3.86 -22.29
N ASN A 632 12.66 -3.27 -21.61
CA ASN A 632 13.61 -3.96 -20.72
C ASN A 632 13.25 -3.83 -19.24
N GLY A 633 12.07 -3.27 -18.92
CA GLY A 633 11.67 -2.95 -17.56
C GLY A 633 12.35 -1.70 -17.03
N ASP A 634 12.08 -1.37 -15.76
CA ASP A 634 12.44 -0.11 -15.15
C ASP A 634 13.40 -0.32 -13.98
N LEU A 635 14.62 0.16 -14.13
CA LEU A 635 15.66 0.12 -13.13
C LEU A 635 15.96 1.53 -12.62
N PHE A 636 15.73 1.73 -11.31
CA PHE A 636 15.97 2.99 -10.62
C PHE A 636 17.04 2.84 -9.54
N PHE A 637 17.92 3.81 -9.45
CA PHE A 637 18.86 3.99 -8.36
C PHE A 637 18.62 5.33 -7.69
N ASP A 638 18.59 5.33 -6.36
CA ASP A 638 18.55 6.55 -5.55
C ASP A 638 19.78 6.54 -4.63
N ILE A 639 20.50 7.66 -4.56
CA ILE A 639 21.64 7.84 -3.66
C ILE A 639 21.34 8.93 -2.65
N ARG A 640 21.81 8.75 -1.41
CA ARG A 640 21.66 9.73 -0.35
C ARG A 640 22.89 9.82 0.51
N ALA A 641 23.15 11.00 1.07
CA ALA A 641 24.17 11.22 2.08
C ALA A 641 23.59 12.04 3.22
N GLN A 642 23.93 11.70 4.44
CA GLN A 642 23.46 12.35 5.65
C GLN A 642 24.63 12.67 6.55
N TYR A 643 24.60 13.83 7.17
CA TYR A 643 25.51 14.24 8.23
C TYR A 643 24.75 14.65 9.48
N ARG A 644 25.13 14.10 10.63
CA ARG A 644 24.60 14.42 11.95
C ARG A 644 25.53 15.40 12.64
N PHE A 645 25.09 16.65 12.81
CA PHE A 645 25.89 17.70 13.45
C PHE A 645 26.09 17.42 14.95
N ASN A 646 25.03 16.98 15.61
CA ASN A 646 24.99 16.57 17.00
C ASN A 646 23.89 15.53 17.23
N LYS A 647 23.52 15.24 18.49
CA LYS A 647 22.49 14.25 18.81
C LYS A 647 21.10 14.59 18.23
N ASP A 648 20.80 15.89 18.03
CA ASP A 648 19.47 16.40 17.71
C ASP A 648 19.34 16.85 16.24
N TRP A 649 20.43 17.34 15.62
CA TRP A 649 20.41 17.94 14.29
C TRP A 649 21.07 17.08 13.23
N LYS A 650 20.41 16.90 12.10
CA LYS A 650 20.95 16.23 10.92
C LYS A 650 20.53 16.94 9.63
N ALA A 651 21.41 16.92 8.64
CA ALA A 651 21.10 17.33 7.27
C ALA A 651 21.31 16.15 6.33
N GLN A 652 20.56 16.15 5.26
CA GLN A 652 20.59 15.10 4.25
C GLN A 652 20.44 15.71 2.86
N ILE A 653 21.19 15.14 1.91
CA ILE A 653 21.05 15.38 0.47
C ILE A 653 20.78 14.06 -0.23
N GLY A 654 20.09 14.11 -1.36
CA GLY A 654 19.80 12.93 -2.14
C GLY A 654 19.59 13.23 -3.62
N ILE A 655 19.81 12.20 -4.42
CA ILE A 655 19.47 12.19 -5.85
C ILE A 655 18.56 10.99 -6.07
N LEU A 656 17.33 11.26 -6.43
CA LEU A 656 16.34 10.25 -6.77
C LEU A 656 16.36 10.01 -8.28
N ASN A 657 16.15 8.77 -8.70
CA ASN A 657 16.27 8.39 -10.11
C ASN A 657 17.60 8.83 -10.73
N LEU A 658 18.73 8.46 -10.11
CA LEU A 658 20.09 8.86 -10.46
C LEU A 658 20.39 8.77 -11.96
N MET A 659 19.88 7.74 -12.64
CA MET A 659 20.08 7.49 -14.06
C MET A 659 19.17 8.32 -14.95
N ASN A 660 18.29 9.15 -14.37
CA ASN A 660 17.23 9.88 -15.07
C ASN A 660 16.45 8.96 -16.03
N ARG A 661 16.06 7.78 -15.53
CA ARG A 661 15.31 6.78 -16.28
C ARG A 661 13.89 7.26 -16.52
N LEU A 662 13.46 7.24 -17.76
CA LEU A 662 12.06 7.42 -18.12
C LEU A 662 11.34 6.08 -17.99
N SER A 663 10.22 6.06 -17.30
CA SER A 663 9.39 4.87 -17.05
C SER A 663 7.92 5.20 -17.24
N SER A 664 7.16 4.23 -17.72
CA SER A 664 5.71 4.33 -17.87
C SER A 664 5.05 3.28 -16.95
N PRO A 665 4.62 3.67 -15.75
CA PRO A 665 4.02 2.74 -14.78
C PRO A 665 2.67 2.17 -15.26
N ARG A 666 2.03 2.81 -16.21
CA ARG A 666 0.86 2.37 -16.97
C ARG A 666 0.79 3.08 -18.33
N PRO A 667 -0.07 2.65 -19.25
CA PRO A 667 -0.31 3.37 -20.49
C PRO A 667 -0.66 4.84 -20.24
N ALA A 668 -0.13 5.71 -21.08
CA ALA A 668 -0.37 7.15 -21.10
C ALA A 668 0.04 7.94 -19.83
N LEU A 669 1.00 7.42 -19.05
CA LEU A 669 1.57 8.11 -17.89
C LEU A 669 3.08 7.90 -17.82
N LEU A 670 3.85 8.99 -17.62
CA LEU A 670 5.29 8.93 -17.35
C LEU A 670 5.59 9.20 -15.89
N SER A 671 6.61 8.50 -15.39
CA SER A 671 7.13 8.72 -14.05
C SER A 671 7.95 10.01 -13.95
N LYS A 672 8.16 10.47 -12.72
CA LYS A 672 8.98 11.62 -12.37
C LYS A 672 10.42 11.46 -12.91
N PRO A 673 11.04 12.53 -13.46
CA PRO A 673 12.43 12.53 -13.88
C PRO A 673 13.36 12.44 -12.66
N ARG A 674 14.68 12.52 -12.86
CA ARG A 674 15.66 12.68 -11.78
C ARG A 674 15.30 13.90 -10.94
N SER A 675 15.56 13.82 -9.64
CA SER A 675 15.35 14.96 -8.74
C SER A 675 16.44 15.04 -7.68
N PHE A 676 16.70 16.25 -7.20
CA PHE A 676 17.68 16.59 -6.19
C PHE A 676 16.94 17.01 -4.92
N MET A 677 17.28 16.39 -3.81
CA MET A 677 16.58 16.57 -2.55
C MET A 677 17.54 17.06 -1.47
N PHE A 678 17.06 18.00 -0.67
CA PHE A 678 17.70 18.51 0.53
C PHE A 678 16.73 18.46 1.71
N GLN A 679 17.23 18.05 2.88
CA GLN A 679 16.43 17.95 4.10
C GLN A 679 17.26 18.36 5.32
N ILE A 680 16.62 19.10 6.24
CA ILE A 680 17.14 19.35 7.58
C ILE A 680 16.12 18.79 8.58
N SER A 681 16.61 18.12 9.62
CA SER A 681 15.79 17.57 10.69
C SER A 681 16.35 17.91 12.05
N TYR A 682 15.44 18.24 12.95
CA TYR A 682 15.66 18.35 14.39
C TYR A 682 14.87 17.25 15.09
N GLU A 683 15.52 16.47 15.95
CA GLU A 683 14.88 15.39 16.72
C GLU A 683 15.39 15.47 18.17
N LEU A 684 14.48 15.70 19.12
CA LEU A 684 14.66 15.57 20.55
C LEU A 684 13.93 14.30 21.01
N ASN A 685 14.66 13.33 21.55
CA ASN A 685 14.13 12.07 22.06
C ASN A 685 14.46 11.91 23.53
#